data_43b9d85b4bc0f5037fda35f8fe5bfc5a
#
_entry.id   43b9d85b4bc0f5037fda35f8fe5bfc5a
#
_cell.length_a   1.000
_cell.length_b   1.000
_cell.length_c   1.000
_cell.angle_alpha   90.00
_cell.angle_beta   90.00
_cell.angle_gamma   90.00
#
_symmetry.space_group_name_H-M   'P 1'
#
loop_
_entity.id
_entity.type
_entity.pdbx_description
1 polymer ?
#
loop_
_entity_poly.entity_id
_entity_poly.type
_entity_poly.pdbx_seq_one_letter_code
_entity_poly.pdbx_strand_id
1 'polypeptide(L)'
;MKMLLKLKQLTCILLSAMFIFMIAGPMAEAELITAETMTLEPIKADGVTITPIEMDVLADIEYGIITFRETKQLSFTASFDEGWTYNSTYSTFFPNNSDRTSISDNADGSKTFVFTAVTGETVTADDFNSVGIYASAAQLPKLEINIGIPFSQVTKETWVDAEFTLTMGTKKFSNGDYSGTGSVKGRGNTSWDQPKKPYSIKLSEKKSLLDIPATKKYAIVPGYSDQSLMRNFITYKAGLMFDGIEYTPKCEFVEVYLNGEYNGIYILVERVEIEGSKIDIEEAGPEDLTGGYLIEKDIDGKIDYDADQWFNCPYWANQSQDFFVLKTPESDDSALLEQMLAYLEDHMQKVHDSIMGTSGESYTDYVDVDSWIDFILMQEITKNIDGNLKTSCYMYKQSGDDHIYMTAIWDFDLAYGIANWDNASYHHNDYYDCPHGTGVTGFMAINSSCPWFDHLYDDYEEFREALIAKYNEYRETMIPAMRNNINAQAAYLSENTSRNDQKWDTDFAYGVSDLKSWFNGRIDWLDRQWYEGYEAIDLDLAMNADGGNLHFETEGSYPFIGTAVDGRLAGMSGNAGADSTGSSVSLTLNMYAGETLSFDYRVSSEQNYDKFKFSVNGTKKFEYSGEIAWTDYTFTASADGSYTFIWEFTKDYSVASGSDCAWIDNVSYSGQHISYQPGDVDMDGQITLRDSILVTRYALGLIDLSAEQQLIADVNGSGSVDSADAIMIARWALDL
;
A
#
# COMPACT_ATOMS: atom_id res chain seq x y z
N MET A 1 15.43 25.31 2.13
CA MET A 1 14.82 23.97 2.04
C MET A 1 13.77 23.90 0.93
N LYS A 2 12.75 24.77 0.88
CA LYS A 2 11.76 24.81 -0.23
C LYS A 2 12.34 25.03 -1.65
N MET A 3 13.54 25.55 -1.80
CA MET A 3 14.16 25.81 -3.09
C MET A 3 14.97 24.60 -3.65
N LEU A 4 15.44 23.71 -2.79
CA LEU A 4 16.08 22.45 -3.21
C LEU A 4 15.04 21.36 -3.58
N LEU A 5 13.88 21.34 -2.90
CA LEU A 5 12.76 20.46 -3.32
C LEU A 5 12.24 20.81 -4.73
N LYS A 6 12.16 22.12 -5.06
CA LYS A 6 11.73 22.53 -6.41
C LYS A 6 12.73 22.19 -7.51
N LEU A 7 14.03 22.04 -7.22
CA LEU A 7 14.99 21.57 -8.21
C LEU A 7 14.90 20.05 -8.44
N LYS A 8 14.61 19.26 -7.41
CA LYS A 8 14.37 17.81 -7.52
C LYS A 8 13.07 17.50 -8.29
N GLN A 9 12.00 18.25 -8.07
CA GLN A 9 10.77 18.17 -8.86
C GLN A 9 10.97 18.53 -10.33
N LEU A 10 11.92 19.43 -10.66
CA LEU A 10 12.18 19.78 -12.06
C LEU A 10 12.89 18.66 -12.84
N THR A 11 13.64 17.80 -12.20
CA THR A 11 14.32 16.65 -12.85
C THR A 11 13.34 15.50 -13.10
N CYS A 12 12.42 15.21 -12.18
CA CYS A 12 11.33 14.27 -12.40
C CYS A 12 10.26 14.81 -13.38
N ILE A 13 9.93 16.11 -13.34
CA ILE A 13 8.97 16.75 -14.26
C ILE A 13 9.52 16.87 -15.68
N LEU A 14 10.84 16.90 -15.92
CA LEU A 14 11.42 16.86 -17.25
C LEU A 14 11.36 15.48 -17.90
N LEU A 15 11.28 14.40 -17.14
CA LEU A 15 10.95 13.06 -17.63
C LEU A 15 9.45 12.90 -17.91
N SER A 16 8.57 13.47 -17.06
CA SER A 16 7.11 13.47 -17.27
C SER A 16 6.64 14.44 -18.36
N ALA A 17 7.32 15.56 -18.61
CA ALA A 17 6.92 16.57 -19.59
C ALA A 17 7.21 16.20 -21.05
N MET A 18 7.91 15.11 -21.34
CA MET A 18 8.03 14.57 -22.72
C MET A 18 6.86 13.65 -23.11
N PHE A 19 5.95 13.32 -22.20
CA PHE A 19 4.81 12.40 -22.43
C PHE A 19 3.47 13.08 -22.77
N ILE A 20 3.37 14.39 -22.80
CA ILE A 20 2.12 15.08 -23.20
C ILE A 20 2.18 15.48 -24.67
N PHE A 21 2.18 14.52 -25.56
CA PHE A 21 1.66 14.68 -26.95
C PHE A 21 1.70 13.30 -27.66
N MET A 22 0.68 12.49 -27.47
CA MET A 22 0.14 11.64 -28.53
C MET A 22 -1.23 11.11 -28.14
N ILE A 23 -2.23 11.64 -28.76
CA ILE A 23 -3.63 11.17 -28.74
C ILE A 23 -3.73 9.96 -29.67
N ALA A 24 -4.29 8.88 -29.14
CA ALA A 24 -4.96 7.77 -29.84
C ALA A 24 -4.19 7.10 -30.99
N GLY A 25 -3.52 6.01 -30.67
CA GLY A 25 -3.09 4.98 -31.62
C GLY A 25 -2.91 3.64 -30.88
N PRO A 26 -3.07 2.50 -31.56
CA PRO A 26 -3.10 1.18 -30.93
C PRO A 26 -1.74 0.83 -30.33
N MET A 27 -1.77 0.19 -29.16
CA MET A 27 -0.68 -0.47 -28.42
C MET A 27 0.73 -0.10 -28.91
N ALA A 28 1.31 0.92 -28.29
CA ALA A 28 2.73 1.22 -28.50
C ALA A 28 3.55 0.06 -27.90
N GLU A 29 4.53 -0.45 -28.65
CA GLU A 29 5.67 -1.14 -28.06
C GLU A 29 6.19 -0.25 -26.93
N ALA A 30 6.45 -0.81 -25.75
CA ALA A 30 7.04 -0.05 -24.65
C ALA A 30 8.27 0.68 -25.19
N GLU A 31 8.23 2.01 -25.19
CA GLU A 31 9.39 2.78 -25.64
C GLU A 31 10.50 2.59 -24.61
N LEU A 32 11.63 2.06 -25.06
CA LEU A 32 12.85 1.98 -24.25
C LEU A 32 13.20 3.38 -23.75
N ILE A 33 13.03 3.63 -22.47
CA ILE A 33 13.42 4.89 -21.85
C ILE A 33 14.94 4.86 -21.66
N THR A 34 15.64 5.61 -22.49
CA THR A 34 17.08 5.76 -22.36
C THR A 34 17.40 6.87 -21.36
N ALA A 35 17.80 6.51 -20.17
CA ALA A 35 18.35 7.46 -19.22
C ALA A 35 19.83 7.74 -19.58
N GLU A 36 20.22 9.02 -19.72
CA GLU A 36 21.62 9.36 -19.93
C GLU A 36 22.45 9.06 -18.68
N THR A 37 21.88 9.35 -17.50
CA THR A 37 22.50 9.03 -16.20
C THR A 37 21.43 8.74 -15.16
N MET A 38 21.73 7.85 -14.22
CA MET A 38 20.96 7.61 -13.00
C MET A 38 21.84 7.90 -11.80
N THR A 39 21.25 8.44 -10.72
CA THR A 39 21.96 8.74 -9.48
C THR A 39 21.38 7.87 -8.36
N LEU A 40 22.21 7.06 -7.73
CA LEU A 40 21.83 6.33 -6.52
C LEU A 40 21.89 7.28 -5.31
N GLU A 41 20.73 7.62 -4.76
CA GLU A 41 20.60 8.42 -3.53
C GLU A 41 20.05 7.54 -2.40
N PRO A 42 20.90 6.87 -1.61
CA PRO A 42 20.42 5.99 -0.55
C PRO A 42 19.55 6.73 0.47
N ILE A 43 18.45 6.10 0.82
CA ILE A 43 17.55 6.60 1.87
C ILE A 43 18.25 6.42 3.21
N LYS A 44 18.14 7.44 4.08
CA LYS A 44 18.68 7.42 5.43
C LYS A 44 17.61 7.68 6.46
N ALA A 45 17.73 7.00 7.59
CA ALA A 45 16.89 7.17 8.76
C ALA A 45 17.55 8.02 9.84
N ASP A 46 16.88 8.20 10.97
CA ASP A 46 17.44 8.82 12.18
C ASP A 46 18.75 8.10 12.58
N GLY A 47 19.73 8.87 13.04
CA GLY A 47 21.01 8.35 13.50
C GLY A 47 21.97 7.90 12.40
N VAL A 48 21.64 8.09 11.12
CA VAL A 48 22.47 7.68 9.97
C VAL A 48 22.89 8.90 9.16
N THR A 49 24.19 9.01 8.88
CA THR A 49 24.75 10.01 7.96
C THR A 49 25.44 9.30 6.80
N ILE A 50 25.06 9.62 5.55
CA ILE A 50 25.60 9.04 4.34
C ILE A 50 26.48 10.07 3.64
N THR A 51 27.71 9.65 3.29
CA THR A 51 28.65 10.42 2.48
C THR A 51 28.84 9.70 1.14
N PRO A 52 28.24 10.18 0.04
CA PRO A 52 28.38 9.56 -1.28
C PRO A 52 29.79 9.77 -1.83
N ILE A 53 30.29 8.77 -2.56
CA ILE A 53 31.59 8.81 -3.26
C ILE A 53 31.35 8.89 -4.76
N GLU A 54 30.59 7.96 -5.31
CA GLU A 54 30.24 7.88 -6.73
C GLU A 54 28.88 7.19 -6.86
N MET A 55 27.93 7.82 -7.58
CA MET A 55 26.55 7.32 -7.65
C MET A 55 25.92 7.38 -9.03
N ASP A 56 26.50 8.13 -9.99
CA ASP A 56 25.91 8.22 -11.33
C ASP A 56 26.23 7.00 -12.18
N VAL A 57 25.27 6.50 -12.94
CA VAL A 57 25.42 5.34 -13.82
C VAL A 57 24.57 5.51 -15.08
N LEU A 58 25.03 4.96 -16.21
CA LEU A 58 24.27 4.90 -17.46
C LEU A 58 23.44 3.63 -17.50
N ALA A 59 22.13 3.75 -17.75
CA ALA A 59 21.23 2.62 -17.82
C ALA A 59 20.06 2.85 -18.80
N ASP A 60 19.43 1.78 -19.21
CA ASP A 60 18.14 1.74 -19.90
C ASP A 60 17.07 1.23 -18.91
N ILE A 61 15.84 1.72 -19.03
CA ILE A 61 14.71 1.30 -18.19
C ILE A 61 13.59 0.86 -19.12
N GLU A 62 13.11 -0.37 -18.90
CA GLU A 62 11.97 -0.94 -19.60
C GLU A 62 11.15 -1.80 -18.64
N TYR A 63 9.85 -1.61 -18.56
CA TYR A 63 8.95 -2.30 -17.61
C TYR A 63 9.43 -2.30 -16.14
N GLY A 64 10.05 -1.20 -15.71
CA GLY A 64 10.62 -1.11 -14.36
C GLY A 64 11.91 -1.92 -14.15
N ILE A 65 12.51 -2.47 -15.21
CA ILE A 65 13.81 -3.13 -15.19
C ILE A 65 14.88 -2.17 -15.69
N ILE A 66 15.91 -1.97 -14.87
CA ILE A 66 17.08 -1.13 -15.17
C ILE A 66 18.17 -2.04 -15.73
N THR A 67 18.58 -1.81 -16.98
CA THR A 67 19.71 -2.50 -17.63
C THR A 67 20.91 -1.57 -17.70
N PHE A 68 22.01 -1.92 -17.04
CA PHE A 68 23.20 -1.09 -17.00
C PHE A 68 23.95 -1.10 -18.33
N ARG A 69 24.27 0.08 -18.88
CA ARG A 69 25.05 0.27 -20.12
C ARG A 69 26.55 0.27 -19.89
N GLU A 70 27.01 0.49 -18.68
CA GLU A 70 28.43 0.55 -18.36
C GLU A 70 28.73 -0.26 -17.08
N THR A 71 29.96 -0.78 -17.03
CA THR A 71 30.48 -1.35 -15.79
C THR A 71 31.02 -0.24 -14.92
N LYS A 72 30.40 -0.02 -13.75
CA LYS A 72 30.75 1.05 -12.83
C LYS A 72 30.58 0.61 -11.39
N GLN A 73 31.41 1.13 -10.51
CA GLN A 73 31.30 0.91 -9.09
C GLN A 73 30.55 2.08 -8.43
N LEU A 74 29.43 1.78 -7.82
CA LEU A 74 28.64 2.71 -7.02
C LEU A 74 29.04 2.48 -5.55
N SER A 75 29.44 3.55 -4.83
CA SER A 75 29.83 3.41 -3.44
C SER A 75 29.50 4.63 -2.60
N PHE A 76 29.24 4.36 -1.32
CA PHE A 76 29.05 5.39 -0.30
C PHE A 76 29.46 4.87 1.07
N THR A 77 29.64 5.80 2.01
CA THR A 77 29.93 5.48 3.41
C THR A 77 28.79 5.95 4.29
N ALA A 78 28.32 5.08 5.20
CA ALA A 78 27.36 5.40 6.23
C ALA A 78 28.03 5.40 7.60
N SER A 79 27.83 6.48 8.36
CA SER A 79 28.23 6.60 9.76
C SER A 79 27.01 6.65 10.66
N PHE A 80 27.17 6.21 11.91
CA PHE A 80 26.09 6.04 12.89
C PHE A 80 26.36 6.89 14.11
N ASP A 81 25.33 7.62 14.57
CA ASP A 81 25.41 8.42 15.78
C ASP A 81 25.59 7.54 17.03
N GLU A 82 26.00 8.16 18.17
CA GLU A 82 26.15 7.44 19.44
C GLU A 82 24.86 6.75 19.86
N GLY A 83 24.95 5.46 20.15
CA GLY A 83 23.82 4.60 20.54
C GLY A 83 23.01 4.06 19.37
N TRP A 84 23.40 4.35 18.13
CA TRP A 84 22.79 3.76 16.94
C TRP A 84 23.70 2.67 16.35
N THR A 85 23.10 1.58 15.88
CA THR A 85 23.83 0.44 15.29
C THR A 85 23.21 0.09 13.94
N TYR A 86 24.06 -0.13 12.93
CA TYR A 86 23.60 -0.58 11.60
C TYR A 86 22.70 -1.81 11.71
N ASN A 87 21.55 -1.75 11.08
CA ASN A 87 20.60 -2.85 11.02
C ASN A 87 20.56 -3.46 9.62
N SER A 88 21.20 -4.61 9.44
CA SER A 88 21.23 -5.31 8.15
C SER A 88 19.90 -5.99 7.78
N THR A 89 19.03 -6.27 8.75
CA THR A 89 17.77 -6.96 8.53
C THR A 89 16.76 -6.06 7.77
N TYR A 90 16.76 -4.77 8.12
CA TYR A 90 15.80 -3.82 7.54
C TYR A 90 16.42 -2.88 6.51
N SER A 91 17.77 -2.83 6.41
CA SER A 91 18.45 -2.08 5.35
C SER A 91 18.33 -2.81 4.01
N THR A 92 18.05 -2.06 2.95
CA THR A 92 17.96 -2.59 1.58
C THR A 92 19.20 -2.15 0.81
N PHE A 93 19.99 -3.11 0.35
CA PHE A 93 21.17 -2.85 -0.49
C PHE A 93 21.33 -3.95 -1.53
N PHE A 94 20.56 -3.88 -2.62
CA PHE A 94 20.60 -4.82 -3.74
C PHE A 94 20.63 -6.30 -3.32
N PRO A 95 19.64 -6.80 -2.56
CA PRO A 95 19.69 -8.14 -1.97
C PRO A 95 19.73 -9.25 -3.02
N ASN A 96 19.11 -9.06 -4.18
CA ASN A 96 19.07 -10.02 -5.29
C ASN A 96 20.35 -10.04 -6.12
N ASN A 97 21.32 -9.15 -5.82
CA ASN A 97 22.60 -8.99 -6.50
C ASN A 97 23.78 -9.10 -5.52
N SER A 98 23.69 -10.03 -4.57
CA SER A 98 24.65 -10.18 -3.46
C SER A 98 26.07 -10.52 -3.90
N ASP A 99 26.27 -11.12 -5.07
CA ASP A 99 27.57 -11.40 -5.69
C ASP A 99 28.28 -10.14 -6.19
N ARG A 100 27.54 -9.03 -6.38
CA ARG A 100 28.05 -7.72 -6.83
C ARG A 100 28.06 -6.65 -5.74
N THR A 101 27.63 -7.01 -4.52
CA THR A 101 27.62 -6.11 -3.37
C THR A 101 28.72 -6.46 -2.39
N SER A 102 29.23 -5.45 -1.70
CA SER A 102 30.07 -5.65 -0.53
C SER A 102 29.83 -4.56 0.51
N ILE A 103 29.90 -4.96 1.77
CA ILE A 103 29.82 -4.05 2.93
C ILE A 103 31.03 -4.30 3.76
N SER A 104 31.79 -3.25 4.09
CA SER A 104 33.02 -3.34 4.88
C SER A 104 33.01 -2.37 6.07
N ASP A 105 33.52 -2.82 7.18
CA ASP A 105 33.70 -2.01 8.39
C ASP A 105 34.94 -1.11 8.27
N ASN A 106 34.78 0.16 8.64
CA ASN A 106 35.86 1.11 8.73
C ASN A 106 36.38 1.23 10.18
N ALA A 107 37.64 1.68 10.35
CA ALA A 107 38.29 1.78 11.67
C ALA A 107 37.58 2.81 12.60
N ASP A 108 36.82 3.73 12.06
CA ASP A 108 36.04 4.74 12.80
C ASP A 108 34.62 4.28 13.16
N GLY A 109 34.24 3.03 12.83
CA GLY A 109 32.92 2.45 13.08
C GLY A 109 31.89 2.72 11.99
N SER A 110 32.22 3.49 10.96
CA SER A 110 31.40 3.64 9.76
C SER A 110 31.48 2.39 8.88
N LYS A 111 30.57 2.28 7.90
CA LYS A 111 30.54 1.18 6.91
C LYS A 111 30.61 1.73 5.50
N THR A 112 31.38 1.08 4.65
CA THR A 112 31.40 1.37 3.21
C THR A 112 30.59 0.31 2.48
N PHE A 113 29.66 0.79 1.66
CA PHE A 113 28.76 0.01 0.80
C PHE A 113 29.21 0.16 -0.64
N VAL A 114 29.35 -0.95 -1.33
CA VAL A 114 29.80 -0.97 -2.72
C VAL A 114 28.88 -1.88 -3.53
N PHE A 115 28.36 -1.38 -4.65
CA PHE A 115 27.63 -2.15 -5.66
C PHE A 115 28.35 -2.01 -7.01
N THR A 116 28.60 -3.12 -7.69
CA THR A 116 29.21 -3.11 -9.02
C THR A 116 28.15 -3.32 -10.08
N ALA A 117 27.72 -2.25 -10.73
CA ALA A 117 26.92 -2.31 -11.93
C ALA A 117 27.76 -2.90 -13.06
N VAL A 118 27.29 -3.93 -13.74
CA VAL A 118 27.99 -4.59 -14.85
C VAL A 118 27.18 -4.37 -16.12
N THR A 119 27.85 -4.04 -17.22
CA THR A 119 27.20 -3.82 -18.52
C THR A 119 26.31 -5.00 -18.92
N GLY A 120 25.03 -4.72 -19.23
CA GLY A 120 24.03 -5.72 -19.61
C GLY A 120 23.37 -6.45 -18.43
N GLU A 121 23.75 -6.15 -17.20
CA GLU A 121 23.09 -6.68 -16.00
C GLU A 121 21.90 -5.82 -15.58
N THR A 122 20.96 -6.40 -14.87
CA THR A 122 19.69 -5.77 -14.51
C THR A 122 19.46 -5.69 -13.01
N VAL A 123 18.68 -4.68 -12.59
CA VAL A 123 17.99 -4.60 -11.29
C VAL A 123 16.59 -4.04 -11.52
N THR A 124 15.67 -4.21 -10.58
CA THR A 124 14.40 -3.50 -10.66
C THR A 124 14.56 -2.02 -10.30
N ALA A 125 13.71 -1.17 -10.86
CA ALA A 125 13.67 0.25 -10.48
C ALA A 125 13.33 0.40 -8.99
N ASP A 126 12.43 -0.42 -8.48
CA ASP A 126 12.07 -0.43 -7.06
C ASP A 126 13.26 -0.83 -6.18
N ASP A 127 14.02 -1.87 -6.53
CA ASP A 127 15.24 -2.24 -5.80
C ASP A 127 16.28 -1.12 -5.82
N PHE A 128 16.46 -0.47 -6.97
CA PHE A 128 17.42 0.63 -7.11
C PHE A 128 17.01 1.85 -6.28
N ASN A 129 15.74 2.27 -6.36
CA ASN A 129 15.21 3.44 -5.67
C ASN A 129 14.97 3.19 -4.18
N SER A 130 14.84 1.93 -3.74
CA SER A 130 14.61 1.56 -2.34
C SER A 130 15.89 1.31 -1.54
N VAL A 131 17.08 1.55 -2.10
CA VAL A 131 18.33 1.43 -1.35
C VAL A 131 18.27 2.33 -0.12
N GLY A 132 18.22 1.72 1.05
CA GLY A 132 18.02 2.40 2.32
C GLY A 132 18.91 1.84 3.42
N ILE A 133 19.57 2.72 4.17
CA ILE A 133 20.43 2.36 5.30
C ILE A 133 19.75 2.79 6.58
N TYR A 134 19.46 1.80 7.42
CA TYR A 134 18.73 2.00 8.66
C TYR A 134 19.55 1.53 9.85
N ALA A 135 19.22 2.08 11.03
CA ALA A 135 19.91 1.77 12.27
C ALA A 135 18.93 1.49 13.41
N SER A 136 19.33 0.62 14.30
CA SER A 136 18.62 0.32 15.55
C SER A 136 19.05 1.29 16.64
N ALA A 137 18.08 1.75 17.44
CA ALA A 137 18.34 2.53 18.64
C ALA A 137 18.59 1.61 19.84
N ALA A 138 19.66 1.87 20.59
CA ALA A 138 19.96 1.10 21.81
C ALA A 138 18.86 1.22 22.88
N GLN A 139 18.17 2.37 22.93
CA GLN A 139 17.12 2.65 23.91
C GLN A 139 16.00 3.52 23.32
N LEU A 140 14.76 3.16 23.61
CA LEU A 140 13.58 4.03 23.35
C LEU A 140 13.39 5.02 24.51
N PRO A 141 12.65 6.14 24.29
CA PRO A 141 12.18 6.98 25.37
C PRO A 141 11.34 6.17 26.36
N LYS A 142 11.52 6.43 27.66
CA LYS A 142 10.84 5.73 28.74
C LYS A 142 9.83 6.64 29.42
N LEU A 143 8.54 6.24 29.40
CA LEU A 143 7.47 6.93 30.11
C LEU A 143 7.05 6.10 31.35
N GLU A 144 7.30 6.63 32.53
CA GLU A 144 6.81 6.10 33.79
C GLU A 144 5.56 6.83 34.23
N ILE A 145 4.52 6.05 34.58
CA ILE A 145 3.24 6.56 35.12
C ILE A 145 3.04 5.92 36.49
N ASN A 146 3.06 6.73 37.53
CA ASN A 146 2.89 6.26 38.90
C ASN A 146 1.60 6.81 39.50
N ILE A 147 0.75 5.92 40.05
CA ILE A 147 -0.52 6.23 40.68
C ILE A 147 -0.62 5.58 42.05
N GLY A 148 -1.46 6.12 42.92
CA GLY A 148 -1.62 5.68 44.28
C GLY A 148 -2.43 4.37 44.47
N ILE A 149 -2.92 3.76 43.37
CA ILE A 149 -3.68 2.53 43.36
C ILE A 149 -3.08 1.54 42.32
N PRO A 150 -3.39 0.24 42.40
CA PRO A 150 -3.04 -0.72 41.35
C PRO A 150 -3.66 -0.32 39.99
N PHE A 151 -2.92 -0.44 38.89
CA PHE A 151 -3.45 -0.14 37.55
C PHE A 151 -4.63 -1.01 37.13
N SER A 152 -4.81 -2.20 37.75
CA SER A 152 -5.99 -3.06 37.57
C SER A 152 -7.30 -2.43 38.07
N GLN A 153 -7.22 -1.34 38.84
CA GLN A 153 -8.38 -0.58 39.34
C GLN A 153 -8.67 0.69 38.54
N VAL A 154 -7.85 1.01 37.56
CA VAL A 154 -8.12 2.14 36.64
C VAL A 154 -9.28 1.77 35.73
N THR A 155 -10.24 2.68 35.58
CA THR A 155 -11.41 2.51 34.69
C THR A 155 -11.43 3.59 33.60
N LYS A 156 -12.38 3.51 32.66
CA LYS A 156 -12.58 4.53 31.61
C LYS A 156 -13.29 5.78 32.12
N GLU A 157 -14.05 5.66 33.18
CA GLU A 157 -14.94 6.72 33.67
C GLU A 157 -14.20 7.71 34.59
N THR A 158 -13.23 7.22 35.38
CA THR A 158 -12.66 8.00 36.50
C THR A 158 -11.20 8.34 36.24
N TRP A 159 -10.88 9.64 36.29
CA TRP A 159 -9.50 10.12 36.32
C TRP A 159 -8.83 9.82 37.67
N VAL A 160 -7.63 9.26 37.63
CA VAL A 160 -6.79 8.95 38.78
C VAL A 160 -5.56 9.85 38.75
N ASP A 161 -5.25 10.53 39.85
CA ASP A 161 -4.05 11.36 39.97
C ASP A 161 -2.79 10.54 39.71
N ALA A 162 -1.85 11.12 38.94
CA ALA A 162 -0.65 10.46 38.50
C ALA A 162 0.57 11.37 38.51
N GLU A 163 1.73 10.76 38.76
CA GLU A 163 3.04 11.35 38.51
C GLU A 163 3.62 10.76 37.21
N PHE A 164 4.18 11.61 36.35
CA PHE A 164 4.75 11.24 35.08
C PHE A 164 6.25 11.54 35.06
N THR A 165 7.05 10.60 34.59
CA THR A 165 8.47 10.82 34.29
C THR A 165 8.75 10.30 32.89
N LEU A 166 9.24 11.19 32.01
CA LEU A 166 9.70 10.83 30.68
C LEU A 166 11.22 11.01 30.63
N THR A 167 11.93 9.94 30.33
CA THR A 167 13.39 9.94 30.12
C THR A 167 13.68 9.67 28.64
N MET A 168 14.56 10.49 28.05
CA MET A 168 14.93 10.34 26.64
C MET A 168 15.68 9.03 26.40
N GLY A 169 15.57 8.51 25.18
CA GLY A 169 16.32 7.37 24.67
C GLY A 169 17.51 7.79 23.81
N THR A 170 17.82 6.93 22.84
CA THR A 170 18.90 7.15 21.87
C THR A 170 18.54 8.28 20.88
N LYS A 171 17.29 8.31 20.38
CA LYS A 171 16.79 9.38 19.52
C LYS A 171 16.77 10.71 20.27
N LYS A 172 17.26 11.77 19.63
CA LYS A 172 17.32 13.11 20.22
C LYS A 172 16.06 13.90 19.85
N PHE A 173 15.50 14.54 20.88
CA PHE A 173 14.37 15.46 20.77
C PHE A 173 14.78 16.85 21.27
N SER A 174 14.13 17.89 20.81
CA SER A 174 14.45 19.27 21.18
C SER A 174 14.13 19.58 22.65
N ASN A 175 13.12 18.91 23.20
CA ASN A 175 12.75 18.95 24.61
C ASN A 175 13.35 17.72 25.33
N GLY A 176 14.10 17.95 26.38
CA GLY A 176 14.74 16.90 27.19
C GLY A 176 13.75 16.15 28.10
N ASP A 177 14.31 15.49 29.12
CA ASP A 177 13.53 14.76 30.13
C ASP A 177 12.42 15.63 30.75
N TYR A 178 11.34 14.98 31.15
CA TYR A 178 10.22 15.64 31.80
C TYR A 178 9.81 14.90 33.08
N SER A 179 9.47 15.66 34.11
CA SER A 179 8.77 15.16 35.30
C SER A 179 7.65 16.12 35.67
N GLY A 180 6.48 15.58 35.97
CA GLY A 180 5.31 16.39 36.30
C GLY A 180 4.17 15.56 36.84
N THR A 181 3.06 16.23 37.14
CA THR A 181 1.84 15.62 37.65
C THR A 181 0.69 15.77 36.68
N GLY A 182 -0.37 15.02 36.90
CA GLY A 182 -1.59 15.07 36.13
C GLY A 182 -2.54 13.96 36.53
N SER A 183 -3.25 13.39 35.56
CA SER A 183 -4.15 12.27 35.81
C SER A 183 -4.16 11.29 34.63
N VAL A 184 -4.56 10.05 34.90
CA VAL A 184 -4.69 8.97 33.91
C VAL A 184 -6.05 8.29 34.08
N LYS A 185 -6.63 7.85 32.94
CA LYS A 185 -7.79 6.95 32.93
C LYS A 185 -7.70 5.98 31.77
N GLY A 186 -8.46 4.90 31.81
CA GLY A 186 -8.64 4.01 30.69
C GLY A 186 -9.27 4.70 29.47
N ARG A 187 -9.05 4.15 28.29
CA ARG A 187 -9.69 4.59 27.03
C ARG A 187 -9.91 3.41 26.07
N GLY A 188 -10.57 3.70 24.98
CA GLY A 188 -10.88 2.74 23.93
C GLY A 188 -12.11 1.89 24.24
N ASN A 189 -12.60 1.19 23.24
CA ASN A 189 -13.71 0.28 23.30
C ASN A 189 -13.18 -1.17 23.28
N THR A 190 -13.13 -1.82 22.14
CA THR A 190 -12.55 -3.16 21.99
C THR A 190 -11.11 -3.26 22.50
N SER A 191 -10.29 -2.23 22.26
CA SER A 191 -8.91 -2.19 22.75
C SER A 191 -8.79 -2.13 24.28
N TRP A 192 -9.82 -1.62 25.01
CA TRP A 192 -9.84 -1.65 26.47
C TRP A 192 -10.02 -3.06 27.04
N ASP A 193 -10.67 -3.95 26.30
CA ASP A 193 -10.89 -5.34 26.72
C ASP A 193 -9.66 -6.23 26.51
N GLN A 194 -8.69 -5.75 25.70
CA GLN A 194 -7.44 -6.47 25.47
C GLN A 194 -6.51 -6.45 26.70
N PRO A 195 -5.60 -7.43 26.84
CA PRO A 195 -4.64 -7.49 27.95
C PRO A 195 -3.74 -6.28 28.08
N LYS A 196 -3.21 -5.75 26.97
CA LYS A 196 -2.37 -4.55 26.90
C LYS A 196 -3.27 -3.33 26.67
N LYS A 197 -3.56 -2.59 27.74
CA LYS A 197 -4.60 -1.55 27.76
C LYS A 197 -4.11 -0.19 27.31
N PRO A 198 -4.93 0.57 26.55
CA PRO A 198 -4.69 1.98 26.24
C PRO A 198 -5.11 2.90 27.39
N TYR A 199 -4.44 4.05 27.50
CA TYR A 199 -4.76 5.07 28.52
C TYR A 199 -4.81 6.48 27.96
N SER A 200 -5.71 7.30 28.50
CA SER A 200 -5.72 8.75 28.35
C SER A 200 -4.89 9.40 29.46
N ILE A 201 -4.08 10.37 29.09
CA ILE A 201 -3.22 11.14 30.01
C ILE A 201 -3.67 12.61 29.94
N LYS A 202 -3.80 13.25 31.11
CA LYS A 202 -4.06 14.69 31.21
C LYS A 202 -3.03 15.31 32.16
N LEU A 203 -2.07 16.04 31.60
CA LEU A 203 -1.05 16.75 32.37
C LEU A 203 -1.65 17.96 33.11
N SER A 204 -1.07 18.32 34.25
CA SER A 204 -1.48 19.51 34.99
C SER A 204 -1.28 20.81 34.21
N GLU A 205 -0.27 20.87 33.33
CA GLU A 205 0.04 21.98 32.46
C GLU A 205 0.25 21.56 31.01
N LYS A 206 0.12 22.48 30.04
CA LYS A 206 0.51 22.20 28.66
C LYS A 206 2.01 21.99 28.57
N LYS A 207 2.42 20.88 27.97
CA LYS A 207 3.83 20.53 27.80
C LYS A 207 4.04 19.86 26.43
N SER A 208 5.14 20.18 25.77
CA SER A 208 5.61 19.45 24.61
C SER A 208 6.44 18.24 25.08
N LEU A 209 6.08 17.06 24.67
CA LEU A 209 6.77 15.80 24.93
C LEU A 209 7.22 15.20 23.60
N LEU A 210 8.49 14.81 23.47
CA LEU A 210 9.06 14.15 22.27
C LEU A 210 8.78 14.94 20.97
N ASP A 211 8.94 16.26 21.03
CA ASP A 211 8.66 17.20 19.93
C ASP A 211 7.20 17.23 19.44
N ILE A 212 6.28 16.55 20.12
CA ILE A 212 4.84 16.73 19.94
C ILE A 212 4.47 18.14 20.46
N PRO A 213 3.66 18.92 19.77
CA PRO A 213 3.25 20.27 20.21
C PRO A 213 2.71 20.28 21.63
N ALA A 214 2.89 21.41 22.34
CA ALA A 214 2.51 21.52 23.73
C ALA A 214 1.00 21.37 23.93
N THR A 215 0.58 20.30 24.56
CA THR A 215 -0.82 20.02 24.94
C THR A 215 -0.91 19.50 26.37
N LYS A 216 -2.12 19.46 26.93
CA LYS A 216 -2.39 18.77 28.19
C LYS A 216 -2.80 17.32 27.99
N LYS A 217 -3.46 17.01 26.86
CA LYS A 217 -4.12 15.73 26.66
C LYS A 217 -3.35 14.87 25.67
N TYR A 218 -2.86 13.75 26.16
CA TYR A 218 -2.20 12.69 25.38
C TYR A 218 -2.98 11.38 25.51
N ALA A 219 -2.68 10.46 24.62
CA ALA A 219 -3.05 9.06 24.75
C ALA A 219 -1.80 8.18 24.60
N ILE A 220 -1.80 7.04 25.23
CA ILE A 220 -0.87 5.94 24.94
C ILE A 220 -1.64 4.78 24.33
N VAL A 221 -1.25 4.43 23.09
CA VAL A 221 -1.89 3.39 22.28
C VAL A 221 -1.00 2.16 22.26
N PRO A 222 -1.53 0.97 22.66
CA PRO A 222 -0.71 -0.19 22.93
C PRO A 222 -0.26 -0.98 21.69
N GLY A 223 -1.01 -0.93 20.58
CA GLY A 223 -0.78 -1.79 19.43
C GLY A 223 -0.83 -3.29 19.76
N TYR A 224 -1.79 -3.74 20.59
CA TYR A 224 -1.84 -5.14 21.03
C TYR A 224 -2.13 -6.11 19.88
N SER A 225 -3.08 -5.75 19.01
CA SER A 225 -3.42 -6.55 17.84
C SER A 225 -2.40 -6.39 16.69
N ASP A 226 -1.61 -5.33 16.71
CA ASP A 226 -0.57 -5.03 15.72
C ASP A 226 0.79 -5.54 16.20
N GLN A 227 1.17 -6.73 15.76
CA GLN A 227 2.47 -7.32 16.13
C GLN A 227 3.65 -6.47 15.63
N SER A 228 3.47 -5.66 14.57
CA SER A 228 4.48 -4.71 14.09
C SER A 228 4.62 -3.47 14.99
N LEU A 229 3.62 -3.15 15.80
CA LEU A 229 3.48 -1.94 16.62
C LEU A 229 3.42 -0.63 15.81
N MET A 230 3.39 -0.69 14.46
CA MET A 230 3.70 0.47 13.61
C MET A 230 2.53 1.00 12.78
N ARG A 231 1.42 0.25 12.59
CA ARG A 231 0.35 0.62 11.65
C ARG A 231 -0.21 2.02 11.90
N ASN A 232 -0.62 2.32 13.12
CA ASN A 232 -1.02 3.68 13.50
C ASN A 232 0.10 4.71 13.27
N PHE A 233 1.33 4.38 13.67
CA PHE A 233 2.46 5.29 13.57
C PHE A 233 2.77 5.67 12.11
N ILE A 234 2.86 4.67 11.22
CA ILE A 234 3.15 4.89 9.79
C ILE A 234 2.05 5.71 9.15
N THR A 235 0.78 5.42 9.48
CA THR A 235 -0.38 6.16 8.94
C THR A 235 -0.40 7.61 9.42
N TYR A 236 -0.14 7.87 10.70
CA TYR A 236 -0.08 9.25 11.21
C TYR A 236 1.07 10.04 10.57
N LYS A 237 2.24 9.41 10.37
CA LYS A 237 3.35 10.07 9.67
C LYS A 237 3.03 10.34 8.19
N ALA A 238 2.31 9.46 7.52
CA ALA A 238 1.84 9.69 6.15
C ALA A 238 0.79 10.80 6.10
N GLY A 239 -0.17 10.82 7.04
CA GLY A 239 -1.19 11.87 7.12
C GLY A 239 -0.64 13.28 7.32
N LEU A 240 0.59 13.43 7.86
CA LEU A 240 1.28 14.72 7.93
C LEU A 240 1.81 15.21 6.56
N MET A 241 1.71 14.41 5.52
CA MET A 241 2.11 14.76 4.14
C MET A 241 0.93 15.24 3.29
N PHE A 242 -0.29 15.11 3.78
CA PHE A 242 -1.49 15.58 3.10
C PHE A 242 -1.53 17.11 3.05
N ASP A 243 -2.02 17.64 1.95
CA ASP A 243 -2.24 19.09 1.77
C ASP A 243 -3.68 19.50 2.11
N GLY A 244 -4.67 18.61 1.91
CA GLY A 244 -6.09 18.87 2.18
C GLY A 244 -6.49 18.64 3.62
N ILE A 245 -5.84 17.74 4.37
CA ILE A 245 -6.12 17.50 5.78
C ILE A 245 -5.28 18.43 6.66
N GLU A 246 -5.93 19.39 7.30
CA GLU A 246 -5.26 20.40 8.14
C GLU A 246 -4.51 19.79 9.32
N TYR A 247 -5.06 18.73 9.92
CA TYR A 247 -4.52 18.17 11.16
C TYR A 247 -4.45 16.64 11.13
N THR A 248 -3.28 16.13 11.44
CA THR A 248 -3.04 14.73 11.78
C THR A 248 -2.27 14.66 13.10
N PRO A 249 -2.68 13.81 14.08
CA PRO A 249 -2.03 13.71 15.36
C PRO A 249 -0.55 13.32 15.27
N LYS A 250 0.30 14.06 16.00
CA LYS A 250 1.72 13.73 16.12
C LYS A 250 1.95 12.70 17.20
N CYS A 251 2.89 11.79 16.95
CA CYS A 251 3.14 10.67 17.83
C CYS A 251 4.61 10.24 17.82
N GLU A 252 5.02 9.54 18.91
CA GLU A 252 6.34 8.91 19.05
C GLU A 252 6.25 7.62 19.87
N PHE A 253 7.19 6.70 19.64
CA PHE A 253 7.28 5.46 20.41
C PHE A 253 7.86 5.70 21.80
N VAL A 254 7.31 5.01 22.79
CA VAL A 254 7.78 5.03 24.17
C VAL A 254 7.69 3.64 24.80
N GLU A 255 8.67 3.30 25.64
CA GLU A 255 8.50 2.21 26.59
C GLU A 255 7.71 2.69 27.81
N VAL A 256 6.62 2.02 28.13
CA VAL A 256 5.73 2.38 29.25
C VAL A 256 6.00 1.53 30.47
N TYR A 257 6.09 2.20 31.63
CA TYR A 257 6.15 1.60 32.94
C TYR A 257 4.97 2.09 33.80
N LEU A 258 4.24 1.16 34.38
CA LEU A 258 3.09 1.41 35.23
C LEU A 258 3.41 1.03 36.68
N ASN A 259 3.47 2.01 37.60
CA ASN A 259 3.93 1.83 38.99
C ASN A 259 5.28 1.08 39.07
N GLY A 260 6.22 1.46 38.20
CA GLY A 260 7.57 0.89 38.13
C GLY A 260 7.68 -0.45 37.38
N GLU A 261 6.57 -1.06 36.95
CA GLU A 261 6.56 -2.31 36.19
C GLU A 261 6.51 -2.04 34.69
N TYR A 262 7.43 -2.66 33.93
CA TYR A 262 7.44 -2.59 32.46
C TYR A 262 6.12 -3.08 31.86
N ASN A 263 5.52 -2.27 31.01
CA ASN A 263 4.24 -2.61 30.38
C ASN A 263 4.29 -2.73 28.85
N GLY A 264 5.44 -2.51 28.21
CA GLY A 264 5.62 -2.71 26.78
C GLY A 264 5.90 -1.42 26.01
N ILE A 265 6.01 -1.54 24.71
CA ILE A 265 6.17 -0.42 23.78
C ILE A 265 4.78 0.11 23.38
N TYR A 266 4.60 1.41 23.43
CA TYR A 266 3.39 2.14 23.11
C TYR A 266 3.68 3.28 22.16
N ILE A 267 2.64 3.81 21.51
CA ILE A 267 2.67 5.08 20.82
C ILE A 267 2.12 6.15 21.79
N LEU A 268 2.94 7.15 22.14
CA LEU A 268 2.48 8.38 22.76
C LEU A 268 1.95 9.28 21.65
N VAL A 269 0.71 9.72 21.73
CA VAL A 269 0.03 10.49 20.70
C VAL A 269 -0.80 11.62 21.32
N GLU A 270 -0.84 12.78 20.68
CA GLU A 270 -1.75 13.86 21.06
C GLU A 270 -3.21 13.51 20.71
N ARG A 271 -4.16 14.14 21.39
CA ARG A 271 -5.58 13.92 21.12
C ARG A 271 -6.11 14.89 20.09
N VAL A 272 -7.11 14.46 19.32
CA VAL A 272 -7.86 15.30 18.39
C VAL A 272 -8.69 16.30 19.20
N GLU A 273 -8.46 17.59 18.96
CA GLU A 273 -9.13 18.70 19.67
C GLU A 273 -9.08 19.97 18.82
N ILE A 274 -10.05 20.88 19.04
CA ILE A 274 -9.94 22.27 18.58
C ILE A 274 -8.91 22.96 19.48
N GLU A 275 -7.79 23.31 18.91
CA GLU A 275 -6.67 24.01 19.59
C GLU A 275 -5.74 24.57 18.51
N GLY A 276 -5.19 25.78 18.68
CA GLY A 276 -4.41 26.49 17.67
C GLY A 276 -3.14 25.83 17.14
N SER A 277 -2.70 24.68 17.74
CA SER A 277 -1.63 23.84 17.19
C SER A 277 -2.14 22.56 16.50
N LYS A 278 -3.46 22.42 16.42
CA LYS A 278 -4.18 21.27 15.88
C LYS A 278 -5.23 21.77 14.88
N ILE A 279 -6.52 21.66 15.20
CA ILE A 279 -7.60 22.24 14.41
C ILE A 279 -7.80 23.67 14.90
N ASP A 280 -7.37 24.67 14.10
CA ASP A 280 -7.33 26.08 14.50
C ASP A 280 -8.58 26.83 14.05
N ILE A 281 -9.72 26.52 14.70
CA ILE A 281 -11.00 27.20 14.49
C ILE A 281 -11.55 27.76 15.81
N GLU A 282 -12.38 28.79 15.72
CA GLU A 282 -13.09 29.34 16.88
C GLU A 282 -14.33 28.50 17.20
N GLU A 283 -14.49 28.06 18.44
CA GLU A 283 -15.61 27.20 18.86
C GLU A 283 -16.96 27.92 18.71
N ALA A 284 -17.98 27.19 18.26
CA ALA A 284 -19.35 27.70 18.21
C ALA A 284 -19.87 28.14 19.58
N GLY A 285 -20.72 29.15 19.58
CA GLY A 285 -21.26 29.70 20.79
C GLY A 285 -22.61 30.38 20.59
N PRO A 286 -23.19 31.00 21.64
CA PRO A 286 -24.56 31.55 21.58
C PRO A 286 -24.69 32.71 20.59
N GLU A 287 -23.58 33.35 20.18
CA GLU A 287 -23.58 34.50 19.26
C GLU A 287 -23.43 34.04 17.80
N ASP A 288 -22.85 32.84 17.58
CA ASP A 288 -22.67 32.22 16.28
C ASP A 288 -22.81 30.70 16.38
N LEU A 289 -23.87 30.18 15.79
CA LEU A 289 -24.15 28.73 15.70
C LEU A 289 -23.71 28.13 14.37
N THR A 290 -23.13 28.91 13.44
CA THR A 290 -22.80 28.43 12.09
C THR A 290 -21.55 27.55 12.04
N GLY A 291 -20.71 27.55 13.09
CA GLY A 291 -19.51 26.73 13.19
C GLY A 291 -18.67 27.11 14.40
N GLY A 292 -17.59 26.67 14.46
CA GLY A 292 -16.55 25.86 14.94
C GLY A 292 -16.97 24.61 15.69
N TYR A 293 -17.23 23.59 14.95
CA TYR A 293 -17.61 22.29 15.47
C TYR A 293 -16.56 21.24 15.11
N LEU A 294 -16.22 20.39 16.07
CA LEU A 294 -15.51 19.13 15.85
C LEU A 294 -16.51 17.99 16.04
N ILE A 295 -16.63 17.14 15.05
CA ILE A 295 -17.64 16.07 14.97
C ILE A 295 -16.91 14.75 14.77
N GLU A 296 -17.36 13.70 15.44
CA GLU A 296 -16.92 12.32 15.23
C GLU A 296 -18.08 11.49 14.70
N LYS A 297 -17.88 10.76 13.59
CA LYS A 297 -18.82 9.72 13.19
C LYS A 297 -18.59 8.48 14.04
N ASP A 298 -19.65 7.98 14.66
CA ASP A 298 -19.58 6.80 15.51
C ASP A 298 -20.84 5.92 15.40
N ILE A 299 -20.82 4.76 16.06
CA ILE A 299 -21.86 3.74 16.02
C ILE A 299 -22.47 3.50 17.42
N ASP A 300 -23.69 2.95 17.48
CA ASP A 300 -24.45 2.66 18.68
C ASP A 300 -23.62 2.02 19.82
N GLY A 301 -22.81 1.02 19.50
CA GLY A 301 -21.98 0.33 20.49
C GLY A 301 -20.84 1.16 21.11
N LYS A 302 -20.60 2.37 20.60
CA LYS A 302 -19.56 3.30 21.09
C LYS A 302 -20.12 4.58 21.72
N ILE A 303 -21.42 4.83 21.59
CA ILE A 303 -22.10 6.00 22.14
C ILE A 303 -22.44 5.78 23.62
N ASP A 304 -22.05 6.72 24.48
CA ASP A 304 -22.57 6.86 25.82
C ASP A 304 -23.78 7.82 25.79
N TYR A 305 -25.00 7.26 25.73
CA TYR A 305 -26.22 8.04 25.58
C TYR A 305 -26.50 9.03 26.72
N ASP A 306 -25.87 8.85 27.86
CA ASP A 306 -26.00 9.74 29.02
C ASP A 306 -24.93 10.85 29.05
N ALA A 307 -23.78 10.64 28.36
CA ALA A 307 -22.62 11.52 28.42
C ALA A 307 -22.26 12.16 27.08
N ASP A 308 -22.49 11.48 25.95
CA ASP A 308 -22.14 12.00 24.62
C ASP A 308 -23.23 12.92 24.09
N GLN A 309 -22.80 13.97 23.38
CA GLN A 309 -23.66 14.93 22.67
C GLN A 309 -23.78 14.49 21.22
N TRP A 310 -24.88 13.84 20.87
CA TRP A 310 -25.05 13.16 19.58
C TRP A 310 -26.27 13.58 18.79
N PHE A 311 -26.26 13.37 17.48
CA PHE A 311 -27.38 13.54 16.56
C PHE A 311 -27.38 12.46 15.46
N ASN A 312 -28.49 12.32 14.74
CA ASN A 312 -28.66 11.25 13.77
C ASN A 312 -27.82 11.45 12.51
N CYS A 313 -27.35 10.34 11.94
CA CYS A 313 -26.69 10.32 10.64
C CYS A 313 -27.74 10.23 9.50
N PRO A 314 -27.75 11.14 8.51
CA PRO A 314 -28.84 11.24 7.52
C PRO A 314 -28.91 10.10 6.51
N TYR A 315 -27.83 9.39 6.25
CA TYR A 315 -27.83 8.33 5.23
C TYR A 315 -28.29 6.94 5.72
N TRP A 316 -28.59 6.81 6.99
CA TRP A 316 -29.05 5.54 7.57
C TRP A 316 -30.53 5.57 7.96
N ALA A 317 -31.39 5.96 7.02
CA ALA A 317 -32.81 6.17 7.28
C ALA A 317 -33.57 4.96 7.89
N ASN A 318 -33.01 3.76 7.87
CA ASN A 318 -33.60 2.55 8.42
C ASN A 318 -32.79 1.90 9.57
N GLN A 319 -31.70 2.51 10.00
CA GLN A 319 -30.84 1.95 11.02
C GLN A 319 -30.64 2.96 12.15
N SER A 320 -31.22 2.69 13.30
CA SER A 320 -31.09 3.46 14.55
C SER A 320 -29.72 3.25 15.21
N GLN A 321 -28.64 3.11 14.46
CA GLN A 321 -27.34 2.65 14.99
C GLN A 321 -26.14 3.48 14.55
N ASP A 322 -26.35 4.56 13.77
CA ASP A 322 -25.31 5.43 13.26
C ASP A 322 -25.52 6.86 13.67
N PHE A 323 -24.51 7.46 14.28
CA PHE A 323 -24.60 8.77 14.89
C PHE A 323 -23.40 9.63 14.57
N PHE A 324 -23.63 10.94 14.60
CA PHE A 324 -22.57 11.94 14.75
C PHE A 324 -22.52 12.40 16.21
N VAL A 325 -21.30 12.48 16.73
CA VAL A 325 -21.03 12.95 18.11
C VAL A 325 -20.36 14.30 18.03
N LEU A 326 -20.95 15.31 18.66
CA LEU A 326 -20.33 16.61 18.84
C LEU A 326 -19.23 16.49 19.90
N LYS A 327 -17.98 16.62 19.51
CA LYS A 327 -16.82 16.55 20.43
C LYS A 327 -16.42 17.90 20.98
N THR A 328 -16.66 18.96 20.24
CA THR A 328 -16.36 20.34 20.62
C THR A 328 -17.29 21.29 19.85
N PRO A 329 -17.87 22.31 20.50
CA PRO A 329 -17.73 22.64 21.93
C PRO A 329 -18.54 21.71 22.85
N GLU A 330 -18.04 21.52 24.07
CA GLU A 330 -18.82 20.94 25.16
C GLU A 330 -19.66 22.09 25.82
N SER A 331 -20.93 21.87 26.13
CA SER A 331 -21.79 22.85 26.75
C SER A 331 -22.62 22.27 27.89
N ASP A 332 -22.58 22.91 29.07
CA ASP A 332 -23.47 22.64 30.20
C ASP A 332 -24.85 23.33 30.05
N ASP A 333 -24.98 24.27 29.09
CA ASP A 333 -26.25 24.92 28.75
C ASP A 333 -27.03 24.03 27.80
N SER A 334 -28.01 23.32 28.31
CA SER A 334 -28.83 22.37 27.57
C SER A 334 -29.61 23.02 26.43
N ALA A 335 -30.01 24.32 26.57
CA ALA A 335 -30.76 25.01 25.51
C ALA A 335 -29.85 25.41 24.34
N LEU A 336 -28.62 25.82 24.65
CA LEU A 336 -27.59 26.12 23.63
C LEU A 336 -27.19 24.83 22.91
N LEU A 337 -26.95 23.75 23.67
CA LEU A 337 -26.60 22.43 23.11
C LEU A 337 -27.70 21.92 22.14
N GLU A 338 -28.98 21.99 22.53
CA GLU A 338 -30.10 21.60 21.67
C GLU A 338 -30.10 22.40 20.36
N GLN A 339 -29.78 23.71 20.39
CA GLN A 339 -29.67 24.55 19.20
C GLN A 339 -28.49 24.14 18.31
N MET A 340 -27.33 23.84 18.89
CA MET A 340 -26.14 23.37 18.16
C MET A 340 -26.40 22.04 17.46
N LEU A 341 -26.97 21.07 18.18
CA LEU A 341 -27.27 19.75 17.62
C LEU A 341 -28.34 19.84 16.50
N ALA A 342 -29.39 20.65 16.69
CA ALA A 342 -30.41 20.86 15.65
C ALA A 342 -29.82 21.54 14.40
N TYR A 343 -28.91 22.50 14.57
CA TYR A 343 -28.19 23.12 13.46
C TYR A 343 -27.34 22.11 12.70
N LEU A 344 -26.57 21.30 13.41
CA LEU A 344 -25.70 20.27 12.82
C LEU A 344 -26.51 19.19 12.08
N GLU A 345 -27.62 18.73 12.66
CA GLU A 345 -28.51 17.75 12.02
C GLU A 345 -29.08 18.29 10.70
N ASP A 346 -29.58 19.55 10.69
CA ASP A 346 -30.06 20.21 9.46
C ASP A 346 -28.93 20.40 8.44
N HIS A 347 -27.75 20.80 8.89
CA HIS A 347 -26.61 21.01 8.01
C HIS A 347 -26.11 19.70 7.37
N MET A 348 -25.95 18.65 8.15
CA MET A 348 -25.51 17.35 7.64
C MET A 348 -26.57 16.70 6.71
N GLN A 349 -27.86 17.05 6.89
CA GLN A 349 -28.89 16.66 5.92
C GLN A 349 -28.69 17.39 4.58
N LYS A 350 -28.26 18.66 4.57
CA LYS A 350 -27.95 19.38 3.32
C LYS A 350 -26.72 18.81 2.64
N VAL A 351 -25.67 18.45 3.40
CA VAL A 351 -24.51 17.71 2.89
C VAL A 351 -24.97 16.43 2.19
N HIS A 352 -25.78 15.63 2.87
CA HIS A 352 -26.33 14.39 2.31
C HIS A 352 -27.10 14.64 1.00
N ASP A 353 -28.06 15.58 1.03
CA ASP A 353 -28.92 15.86 -0.12
C ASP A 353 -28.13 16.39 -1.33
N SER A 354 -27.06 17.16 -1.08
CA SER A 354 -26.17 17.66 -2.15
C SER A 354 -25.35 16.54 -2.78
N ILE A 355 -24.77 15.65 -1.97
CA ILE A 355 -24.01 14.48 -2.48
C ILE A 355 -24.93 13.54 -3.26
N MET A 356 -26.12 13.26 -2.72
CA MET A 356 -27.10 12.37 -3.36
C MET A 356 -27.84 13.02 -4.56
N GLY A 357 -27.56 14.30 -4.88
CA GLY A 357 -28.19 15.03 -5.98
C GLY A 357 -29.68 15.28 -5.81
N THR A 358 -30.21 15.25 -4.59
CA THR A 358 -31.64 15.38 -4.29
C THR A 358 -32.08 16.82 -4.04
N SER A 359 -31.17 17.72 -3.62
CA SER A 359 -31.47 19.14 -3.34
C SER A 359 -31.39 20.04 -4.56
N GLY A 360 -30.63 19.68 -5.59
CA GLY A 360 -30.29 20.54 -6.73
C GLY A 360 -29.13 21.52 -6.44
N GLU A 361 -28.55 21.50 -5.24
CA GLU A 361 -27.31 22.17 -4.87
C GLU A 361 -26.11 21.27 -5.18
N SER A 362 -24.93 21.85 -5.44
CA SER A 362 -23.71 21.08 -5.72
C SER A 362 -23.13 20.51 -4.42
N TYR A 363 -22.60 19.29 -4.47
CA TYR A 363 -21.82 18.77 -3.33
C TYR A 363 -20.63 19.70 -2.99
N THR A 364 -20.06 20.38 -3.98
CA THR A 364 -18.96 21.33 -3.77
C THR A 364 -19.34 22.57 -3.00
N ASP A 365 -20.62 22.79 -2.70
CA ASP A 365 -21.06 23.87 -1.81
C ASP A 365 -20.99 23.45 -0.32
N TYR A 366 -20.84 22.15 -0.04
CA TYR A 366 -20.90 21.58 1.32
C TYR A 366 -19.74 20.64 1.67
N VAL A 367 -18.96 20.20 0.69
CA VAL A 367 -17.84 19.25 0.85
C VAL A 367 -16.55 19.96 0.49
N ASP A 368 -15.61 20.02 1.41
CA ASP A 368 -14.23 20.39 1.07
C ASP A 368 -13.56 19.24 0.33
N VAL A 369 -13.49 19.36 -0.98
CA VAL A 369 -13.10 18.27 -1.90
C VAL A 369 -11.70 17.76 -1.59
N ASP A 370 -10.74 18.62 -1.30
CA ASP A 370 -9.34 18.25 -1.08
C ASP A 370 -9.19 17.39 0.19
N SER A 371 -9.81 17.79 1.30
CA SER A 371 -9.74 17.01 2.55
C SER A 371 -10.48 15.68 2.45
N TRP A 372 -11.60 15.62 1.69
CA TRP A 372 -12.33 14.37 1.48
C TRP A 372 -11.55 13.40 0.61
N ILE A 373 -10.90 13.86 -0.46
CA ILE A 373 -10.03 13.04 -1.31
C ILE A 373 -8.87 12.49 -0.50
N ASP A 374 -8.17 13.31 0.27
CA ASP A 374 -7.05 12.87 1.11
C ASP A 374 -7.48 11.83 2.15
N PHE A 375 -8.64 12.04 2.77
CA PHE A 375 -9.20 11.09 3.73
C PHE A 375 -9.52 9.75 3.05
N ILE A 376 -10.27 9.76 1.94
CA ILE A 376 -10.64 8.56 1.18
C ILE A 376 -9.38 7.81 0.72
N LEU A 377 -8.40 8.50 0.16
CA LEU A 377 -7.15 7.88 -0.27
C LEU A 377 -6.41 7.19 0.87
N MET A 378 -6.35 7.79 2.07
CA MET A 378 -5.73 7.12 3.21
C MET A 378 -6.50 5.86 3.60
N GLN A 379 -7.84 5.92 3.61
CA GLN A 379 -8.66 4.73 3.91
C GLN A 379 -8.45 3.63 2.86
N GLU A 380 -8.34 3.98 1.59
CA GLU A 380 -8.08 3.01 0.51
C GLU A 380 -6.66 2.45 0.55
N ILE A 381 -5.63 3.30 0.72
CA ILE A 381 -4.23 2.85 0.80
C ILE A 381 -4.04 1.85 1.95
N THR A 382 -4.67 2.11 3.07
CA THR A 382 -4.53 1.29 4.28
C THR A 382 -5.61 0.22 4.42
N LYS A 383 -6.67 0.31 3.63
CA LYS A 383 -7.88 -0.52 3.71
C LYS A 383 -8.41 -0.62 5.15
N ASN A 384 -8.64 0.54 5.78
CA ASN A 384 -9.10 0.63 7.16
C ASN A 384 -10.60 0.35 7.24
N ILE A 385 -10.99 -0.74 7.88
CA ILE A 385 -12.39 -1.18 7.97
C ILE A 385 -13.29 -0.28 8.81
N ASP A 386 -12.73 0.53 9.69
CA ASP A 386 -13.46 1.51 10.50
C ASP A 386 -13.55 2.88 9.83
N GLY A 387 -12.66 3.15 8.86
CA GLY A 387 -12.45 4.47 8.26
C GLY A 387 -13.41 4.86 7.13
N ASN A 388 -14.33 4.00 6.75
CA ASN A 388 -15.31 4.26 5.69
C ASN A 388 -16.54 5.03 6.19
N LEU A 389 -16.36 6.06 6.99
CA LEU A 389 -17.38 6.78 7.77
C LEU A 389 -18.22 5.87 8.65
N LYS A 390 -17.64 4.80 9.15
CA LYS A 390 -18.32 3.88 10.07
C LYS A 390 -18.14 4.34 11.50
N THR A 391 -16.92 4.50 11.96
CA THR A 391 -16.59 4.88 13.34
C THR A 391 -15.23 5.55 13.42
N SER A 392 -14.99 6.36 14.45
CA SER A 392 -13.72 7.06 14.70
C SER A 392 -13.26 8.00 13.56
N CYS A 393 -14.19 8.46 12.72
CA CYS A 393 -13.91 9.40 11.64
C CYS A 393 -14.24 10.83 12.09
N TYR A 394 -13.25 11.71 12.02
CA TYR A 394 -13.39 13.09 12.46
C TYR A 394 -13.60 14.04 11.30
N MET A 395 -14.44 15.04 11.54
CA MET A 395 -14.67 16.16 10.64
C MET A 395 -14.89 17.44 11.43
N TYR A 396 -14.68 18.57 10.79
CA TYR A 396 -14.96 19.85 11.42
C TYR A 396 -15.71 20.78 10.47
N LYS A 397 -16.36 21.78 11.04
CA LYS A 397 -17.06 22.84 10.33
C LYS A 397 -16.66 24.19 10.89
N GLN A 398 -16.22 25.11 10.02
CA GLN A 398 -15.84 26.45 10.40
C GLN A 398 -17.07 27.39 10.46
N SER A 399 -16.94 28.47 11.20
CA SER A 399 -17.95 29.56 11.26
C SER A 399 -18.05 30.27 9.92
N GLY A 400 -19.30 30.49 9.46
CA GLY A 400 -19.57 31.22 8.21
C GLY A 400 -19.14 30.50 6.92
N ASP A 401 -18.75 29.24 7.02
CA ASP A 401 -18.38 28.38 5.90
C ASP A 401 -19.27 27.13 5.91
N ASP A 402 -19.93 26.83 4.81
CA ASP A 402 -20.87 25.70 4.72
C ASP A 402 -20.17 24.35 4.45
N HIS A 403 -18.85 24.34 4.20
CA HIS A 403 -18.12 23.10 3.96
C HIS A 403 -17.92 22.29 5.24
N ILE A 404 -18.01 20.98 5.08
CA ILE A 404 -17.52 19.99 6.03
C ILE A 404 -16.14 19.54 5.57
N TYR A 405 -15.18 19.65 6.47
CA TYR A 405 -13.79 19.27 6.28
C TYR A 405 -13.52 17.93 6.96
N MET A 406 -12.96 16.97 6.24
CA MET A 406 -12.41 15.77 6.89
C MET A 406 -11.12 16.13 7.64
N THR A 407 -10.90 15.52 8.79
CA THR A 407 -9.73 15.81 9.61
C THR A 407 -9.31 14.60 10.44
N ALA A 408 -8.12 14.72 11.04
CA ALA A 408 -7.51 13.76 11.94
C ALA A 408 -7.48 12.32 11.38
N ILE A 409 -6.43 11.99 10.67
CA ILE A 409 -6.10 10.59 10.42
C ILE A 409 -5.92 9.88 11.77
N TRP A 410 -6.88 9.02 12.13
CA TRP A 410 -7.01 8.44 13.46
C TRP A 410 -7.54 7.02 13.42
N ASP A 411 -7.05 6.13 14.32
CA ASP A 411 -7.57 4.78 14.60
C ASP A 411 -7.40 3.78 13.44
N PHE A 412 -6.13 3.46 13.13
CA PHE A 412 -5.74 2.52 12.07
C PHE A 412 -5.24 1.18 12.64
N ASP A 413 -5.67 0.79 13.82
CA ASP A 413 -5.26 -0.48 14.43
C ASP A 413 -5.94 -1.71 13.81
N LEU A 414 -6.99 -1.52 13.01
CA LEU A 414 -7.67 -2.54 12.22
C LEU A 414 -7.38 -2.44 10.70
N ALA A 415 -6.46 -1.57 10.31
CA ALA A 415 -6.02 -1.38 8.93
C ALA A 415 -4.92 -2.39 8.50
N TYR A 416 -4.53 -2.36 7.24
CA TYR A 416 -3.47 -3.18 6.65
C TYR A 416 -3.67 -4.69 6.88
N GLY A 417 -4.90 -5.16 6.71
CA GLY A 417 -5.24 -6.58 6.75
C GLY A 417 -5.41 -7.20 8.15
N ILE A 418 -5.16 -6.46 9.24
CA ILE A 418 -5.23 -6.99 10.61
C ILE A 418 -6.63 -7.43 11.05
N ALA A 419 -7.67 -6.80 10.50
CA ALA A 419 -9.06 -7.11 10.85
C ALA A 419 -9.54 -8.50 10.40
N ASN A 420 -8.64 -9.31 9.91
CA ASN A 420 -8.90 -10.70 9.53
C ASN A 420 -9.21 -11.54 10.79
N TRP A 421 -10.39 -11.34 11.36
CA TRP A 421 -10.88 -12.17 12.43
C TRP A 421 -11.45 -13.45 11.84
N ASP A 422 -10.83 -14.57 12.16
CA ASP A 422 -11.07 -15.96 11.76
C ASP A 422 -12.52 -16.47 11.85
N ASN A 423 -13.50 -15.62 11.69
CA ASN A 423 -14.89 -16.03 11.72
C ASN A 423 -15.60 -15.60 10.43
N ALA A 424 -15.66 -16.53 9.47
CA ALA A 424 -16.62 -16.48 8.38
C ALA A 424 -18.08 -16.18 8.83
N SER A 425 -18.38 -16.28 10.13
CA SER A 425 -19.66 -15.88 10.72
C SER A 425 -19.78 -14.37 10.98
N TYR A 426 -18.68 -13.62 11.02
CA TYR A 426 -18.73 -12.16 11.12
C TYR A 426 -18.93 -11.45 9.78
N HIS A 427 -18.67 -12.13 8.67
CA HIS A 427 -18.97 -11.62 7.33
C HIS A 427 -20.49 -11.53 7.02
N HIS A 428 -21.34 -12.03 7.90
CA HIS A 428 -22.80 -12.02 7.74
C HIS A 428 -23.55 -11.05 8.66
N ASN A 429 -22.85 -10.34 9.51
CA ASN A 429 -23.48 -9.27 10.27
C ASN A 429 -23.15 -7.95 9.57
N ASP A 430 -24.16 -7.18 9.22
CA ASP A 430 -24.15 -5.83 8.63
C ASP A 430 -23.21 -4.82 9.33
N TYR A 431 -22.47 -5.25 10.31
CA TYR A 431 -21.58 -4.46 11.17
C TYR A 431 -20.17 -4.25 10.56
N TYR A 432 -19.69 -5.21 9.74
CA TYR A 432 -18.40 -5.15 9.05
C TYR A 432 -18.58 -5.60 7.61
N ASP A 433 -19.40 -4.85 6.87
CA ASP A 433 -19.55 -5.10 5.45
C ASP A 433 -18.29 -4.63 4.72
N CYS A 434 -17.30 -5.52 4.68
CA CYS A 434 -16.16 -5.41 3.80
C CYS A 434 -16.42 -6.39 2.63
N PRO A 435 -17.05 -5.94 1.56
CA PRO A 435 -17.50 -6.82 0.47
C PRO A 435 -16.35 -7.59 -0.18
N HIS A 436 -15.11 -7.15 0.05
CA HIS A 436 -13.89 -7.74 -0.52
C HIS A 436 -12.92 -8.30 0.53
N GLY A 437 -13.37 -8.50 1.79
CA GLY A 437 -12.51 -8.98 2.87
C GLY A 437 -11.40 -7.99 3.26
N THR A 438 -10.43 -8.44 4.05
CA THR A 438 -9.28 -7.64 4.50
C THR A 438 -8.03 -7.82 3.66
N GLY A 439 -8.10 -8.64 2.60
CA GLY A 439 -7.03 -8.83 1.64
C GLY A 439 -6.69 -7.56 0.85
N VAL A 440 -5.65 -7.62 0.04
CA VAL A 440 -5.11 -6.46 -0.69
C VAL A 440 -6.03 -5.93 -1.80
N THR A 441 -6.98 -6.73 -2.29
CA THR A 441 -7.87 -6.40 -3.41
C THR A 441 -9.17 -5.71 -2.97
N GLY A 442 -9.84 -5.04 -3.91
CA GLY A 442 -11.13 -4.37 -3.70
C GLY A 442 -11.01 -3.03 -2.98
N PHE A 443 -11.96 -2.15 -3.22
CA PHE A 443 -12.07 -0.88 -2.52
C PHE A 443 -12.70 -1.07 -1.14
N MET A 444 -12.36 -0.21 -0.20
CA MET A 444 -12.90 -0.23 1.16
C MET A 444 -13.82 0.95 1.42
N ALA A 445 -13.35 2.16 1.17
CA ALA A 445 -14.11 3.36 1.41
C ALA A 445 -15.13 3.62 0.30
N ILE A 446 -14.76 3.37 -0.95
CA ILE A 446 -15.55 3.66 -2.15
C ILE A 446 -16.68 2.64 -2.38
N ASN A 447 -16.53 1.40 -2.01
CA ASN A 447 -17.57 0.36 -2.14
C ASN A 447 -18.03 -0.13 -0.76
N SER A 448 -18.30 0.80 0.12
CA SER A 448 -18.68 0.52 1.50
C SER A 448 -20.17 0.73 1.74
N SER A 449 -20.59 0.51 2.97
CA SER A 449 -21.92 0.89 3.44
C SER A 449 -22.13 2.40 3.56
N CYS A 450 -21.11 3.24 3.30
CA CYS A 450 -21.24 4.69 3.28
C CYS A 450 -21.62 5.17 1.87
N PRO A 451 -22.86 5.61 1.63
CA PRO A 451 -23.30 6.03 0.30
C PRO A 451 -22.62 7.32 -0.18
N TRP A 452 -22.01 8.12 0.71
CA TRP A 452 -21.40 9.37 0.31
C TRP A 452 -20.15 9.16 -0.55
N PHE A 453 -19.28 8.25 -0.14
CA PHE A 453 -18.05 7.98 -0.89
C PHE A 453 -18.34 7.27 -2.21
N ASP A 454 -19.32 6.35 -2.23
CA ASP A 454 -19.76 5.68 -3.44
C ASP A 454 -20.31 6.69 -4.46
N HIS A 455 -21.27 7.54 -4.06
CA HIS A 455 -21.84 8.55 -4.94
C HIS A 455 -20.81 9.57 -5.44
N LEU A 456 -19.90 10.05 -4.58
CA LEU A 456 -18.85 10.96 -4.99
C LEU A 456 -17.92 10.34 -6.05
N TYR A 457 -17.58 9.07 -5.90
CA TYR A 457 -16.70 8.38 -6.84
C TYR A 457 -17.42 7.92 -8.12
N ASP A 458 -18.62 7.35 -8.00
CA ASP A 458 -19.32 6.73 -9.12
C ASP A 458 -20.09 7.74 -9.98
N ASP A 459 -20.76 8.72 -9.36
CA ASP A 459 -21.68 9.63 -10.03
C ASP A 459 -21.07 10.97 -10.43
N TYR A 460 -19.91 11.38 -9.82
CA TYR A 460 -19.24 12.65 -10.12
C TYR A 460 -17.87 12.42 -10.76
N GLU A 461 -17.81 12.52 -12.10
CA GLU A 461 -16.58 12.28 -12.89
C GLU A 461 -15.43 13.19 -12.43
N GLU A 462 -15.72 14.47 -12.18
CA GLU A 462 -14.72 15.44 -11.72
C GLU A 462 -14.12 15.10 -10.35
N PHE A 463 -14.91 14.51 -9.43
CA PHE A 463 -14.41 14.05 -8.13
C PHE A 463 -13.50 12.84 -8.30
N ARG A 464 -13.93 11.86 -9.10
CA ARG A 464 -13.16 10.66 -9.41
C ARG A 464 -11.83 10.98 -10.10
N GLU A 465 -11.85 11.89 -11.09
CA GLU A 465 -10.62 12.33 -11.79
C GLU A 465 -9.66 13.05 -10.83
N ALA A 466 -10.16 13.91 -9.94
CA ALA A 466 -9.36 14.59 -8.94
C ALA A 466 -8.74 13.60 -7.93
N LEU A 467 -9.50 12.59 -7.50
CA LEU A 467 -9.01 11.52 -6.61
C LEU A 467 -7.90 10.69 -7.28
N ILE A 468 -8.09 10.29 -8.53
CA ILE A 468 -7.08 9.55 -9.31
C ILE A 468 -5.82 10.40 -9.51
N ALA A 469 -5.96 11.67 -9.87
CA ALA A 469 -4.83 12.58 -10.02
C ALA A 469 -4.04 12.74 -8.71
N LYS A 470 -4.74 12.82 -7.57
CA LYS A 470 -4.12 12.91 -6.25
C LYS A 470 -3.44 11.61 -5.84
N TYR A 471 -4.02 10.45 -6.19
CA TYR A 471 -3.34 9.16 -6.02
C TYR A 471 -2.01 9.12 -6.80
N ASN A 472 -2.00 9.57 -8.05
CA ASN A 472 -0.78 9.62 -8.87
C ASN A 472 0.30 10.53 -8.25
N GLU A 473 -0.07 11.67 -7.67
CA GLU A 473 0.86 12.51 -6.91
C GLU A 473 1.44 11.75 -5.69
N TYR A 474 0.59 11.07 -4.92
CA TYR A 474 1.02 10.34 -3.73
C TYR A 474 1.76 9.05 -4.04
N ARG A 475 1.51 8.46 -5.21
CA ARG A 475 2.27 7.30 -5.70
C ARG A 475 3.76 7.62 -5.82
N GLU A 476 4.09 8.86 -6.21
CA GLU A 476 5.48 9.31 -6.38
C GLU A 476 6.09 9.92 -5.11
N THR A 477 5.28 10.27 -4.11
CA THR A 477 5.75 11.01 -2.94
C THR A 477 5.49 10.29 -1.62
N MET A 478 4.25 10.13 -1.22
CA MET A 478 3.84 9.60 0.08
C MET A 478 4.06 8.09 0.19
N ILE A 479 3.69 7.33 -0.84
CA ILE A 479 3.80 5.87 -0.82
C ILE A 479 5.25 5.39 -0.67
N PRO A 480 6.23 5.91 -1.42
CA PRO A 480 7.64 5.62 -1.16
C PRO A 480 8.09 6.02 0.25
N ALA A 481 7.61 7.18 0.75
CA ALA A 481 7.92 7.60 2.12
C ALA A 481 7.34 6.64 3.17
N MET A 482 6.13 6.07 2.95
CA MET A 482 5.55 5.04 3.83
C MET A 482 6.39 3.76 3.83
N ARG A 483 6.78 3.23 2.67
CA ARG A 483 7.68 2.05 2.56
C ARG A 483 8.98 2.27 3.33
N ASN A 484 9.61 3.43 3.14
CA ASN A 484 10.85 3.78 3.83
C ASN A 484 10.66 3.91 5.33
N ASN A 485 9.54 4.48 5.75
CA ASN A 485 9.22 4.65 7.16
C ASN A 485 8.95 3.29 7.84
N ILE A 486 8.31 2.33 7.17
CA ILE A 486 8.15 0.96 7.69
C ILE A 486 9.54 0.36 8.02
N ASN A 487 10.49 0.42 7.07
CA ASN A 487 11.84 -0.11 7.29
C ASN A 487 12.60 0.64 8.39
N ALA A 488 12.51 1.97 8.39
CA ALA A 488 13.18 2.82 9.37
C ALA A 488 12.69 2.56 10.80
N GLN A 489 11.37 2.47 10.98
CA GLN A 489 10.80 2.21 12.31
C GLN A 489 11.00 0.76 12.75
N ALA A 490 10.97 -0.19 11.83
CA ALA A 490 11.31 -1.58 12.14
C ALA A 490 12.75 -1.69 12.64
N ALA A 491 13.70 -1.03 11.98
CA ALA A 491 15.09 -0.96 12.47
C ALA A 491 15.19 -0.26 13.83
N TYR A 492 14.55 0.92 13.98
CA TYR A 492 14.57 1.71 15.21
C TYR A 492 14.09 0.91 16.43
N LEU A 493 13.03 0.13 16.28
CA LEU A 493 12.42 -0.63 17.37
C LEU A 493 13.14 -1.95 17.69
N SER A 494 13.79 -2.57 16.71
CA SER A 494 14.19 -3.99 16.74
C SER A 494 14.98 -4.44 17.96
N GLU A 495 15.89 -3.60 18.49
CA GLU A 495 16.69 -3.93 19.68
C GLU A 495 15.87 -3.90 20.99
N ASN A 496 14.65 -3.33 20.97
CA ASN A 496 13.84 -3.09 22.13
C ASN A 496 12.57 -3.96 22.19
N THR A 497 12.26 -4.74 21.13
CA THR A 497 10.97 -5.46 21.03
C THR A 497 10.94 -6.78 21.78
N SER A 498 12.06 -7.47 21.97
CA SER A 498 12.08 -8.83 22.56
C SER A 498 11.41 -8.92 23.94
N ARG A 499 11.50 -7.86 24.76
CA ARG A 499 10.86 -7.81 26.08
C ARG A 499 9.36 -7.54 25.95
N ASN A 500 8.90 -6.79 24.93
CA ASN A 500 7.51 -6.60 24.61
C ASN A 500 6.89 -7.91 24.13
N ASP A 501 7.57 -8.60 23.22
CA ASP A 501 7.12 -9.87 22.65
C ASP A 501 7.00 -10.96 23.72
N GLN A 502 8.00 -11.09 24.59
CA GLN A 502 7.93 -12.02 25.72
C GLN A 502 6.78 -11.72 26.67
N LYS A 503 6.45 -10.43 26.92
CA LYS A 503 5.39 -10.05 27.84
C LYS A 503 4.01 -10.30 27.26
N TRP A 504 3.82 -10.04 25.97
CA TRP A 504 2.50 -10.01 25.33
C TRP A 504 2.26 -11.17 24.36
N ASP A 505 3.21 -12.11 24.26
CA ASP A 505 3.16 -13.27 23.35
C ASP A 505 2.96 -12.83 21.89
N THR A 506 3.80 -11.90 21.44
CA THR A 506 3.80 -11.35 20.08
C THR A 506 5.10 -11.68 19.35
N ASP A 507 5.12 -11.51 18.02
CA ASP A 507 6.31 -11.65 17.17
C ASP A 507 6.46 -10.42 16.28
N PHE A 508 7.31 -9.50 16.72
CA PHE A 508 7.57 -8.26 16.01
C PHE A 508 8.10 -8.48 14.59
N ALA A 509 9.02 -9.42 14.41
CA ALA A 509 9.62 -9.67 13.10
C ALA A 509 8.59 -10.19 12.09
N TYR A 510 7.72 -11.10 12.53
CA TYR A 510 6.56 -11.54 11.75
C TYR A 510 5.63 -10.38 11.43
N GLY A 511 5.25 -9.58 12.42
CA GLY A 511 4.36 -8.43 12.23
C GLY A 511 4.89 -7.40 11.23
N VAL A 512 6.22 -7.16 11.20
CA VAL A 512 6.87 -6.29 10.20
C VAL A 512 6.80 -6.91 8.80
N SER A 513 7.09 -8.20 8.69
CA SER A 513 7.05 -8.92 7.41
C SER A 513 5.64 -8.90 6.82
N ASP A 514 4.64 -9.19 7.64
CA ASP A 514 3.23 -9.15 7.29
C ASP A 514 2.79 -7.76 6.80
N LEU A 515 3.09 -6.70 7.57
CA LEU A 515 2.79 -5.32 7.17
C LEU A 515 3.42 -4.95 5.82
N LYS A 516 4.69 -5.30 5.60
CA LYS A 516 5.39 -5.01 4.34
C LYS A 516 4.76 -5.73 3.15
N SER A 517 4.50 -7.02 3.32
CA SER A 517 3.90 -7.85 2.26
C SER A 517 2.51 -7.33 1.89
N TRP A 518 1.67 -7.10 2.89
CA TRP A 518 0.33 -6.57 2.68
C TRP A 518 0.36 -5.19 2.00
N PHE A 519 1.18 -4.26 2.50
CA PHE A 519 1.27 -2.90 1.96
C PHE A 519 1.71 -2.90 0.49
N ASN A 520 2.74 -3.68 0.15
CA ASN A 520 3.22 -3.76 -1.23
C ASN A 520 2.16 -4.36 -2.16
N GLY A 521 1.49 -5.43 -1.76
CA GLY A 521 0.40 -6.02 -2.53
C GLY A 521 -0.80 -5.06 -2.70
N ARG A 522 -1.10 -4.26 -1.66
CA ARG A 522 -2.17 -3.25 -1.74
C ARG A 522 -1.84 -2.14 -2.74
N ILE A 523 -0.62 -1.61 -2.70
CA ILE A 523 -0.19 -0.58 -3.65
C ILE A 523 -0.18 -1.11 -5.08
N ASP A 524 0.32 -2.33 -5.30
CA ASP A 524 0.28 -2.95 -6.62
C ASP A 524 -1.16 -3.12 -7.15
N TRP A 525 -2.12 -3.46 -6.27
CA TRP A 525 -3.52 -3.51 -6.66
C TRP A 525 -4.09 -2.12 -6.99
N LEU A 526 -3.81 -1.10 -6.18
CA LEU A 526 -4.28 0.28 -6.43
C LEU A 526 -3.64 0.89 -7.69
N ASP A 527 -2.35 0.61 -7.93
CA ASP A 527 -1.66 1.04 -9.15
C ASP A 527 -2.38 0.55 -10.42
N ARG A 528 -2.87 -0.68 -10.44
CA ARG A 528 -3.67 -1.22 -11.56
C ARG A 528 -5.02 -0.52 -11.73
N GLN A 529 -5.56 0.12 -10.69
CA GLN A 529 -6.82 0.84 -10.77
C GLN A 529 -6.62 2.31 -11.19
N TRP A 530 -5.55 2.96 -10.70
CA TRP A 530 -5.46 4.42 -10.70
C TRP A 530 -4.13 5.01 -11.18
N TYR A 531 -3.05 4.22 -11.21
CA TYR A 531 -1.75 4.78 -11.55
C TYR A 531 -1.56 4.90 -13.07
N GLU A 532 -1.45 6.14 -13.57
CA GLU A 532 -1.28 6.42 -15.01
C GLU A 532 0.04 5.86 -15.59
N GLY A 533 1.05 5.69 -14.75
CA GLY A 533 2.33 5.08 -15.11
C GLY A 533 2.34 3.55 -15.02
N TYR A 534 1.19 2.90 -14.71
CA TYR A 534 1.12 1.45 -14.66
C TYR A 534 1.13 0.86 -16.07
N GLU A 535 2.23 0.25 -16.44
CA GLU A 535 2.36 -0.49 -17.69
C GLU A 535 1.99 -1.95 -17.43
N ALA A 536 0.84 -2.36 -17.95
CA ALA A 536 0.45 -3.77 -17.90
C ALA A 536 1.42 -4.60 -18.74
N ILE A 537 2.20 -5.43 -18.08
CA ILE A 537 3.13 -6.35 -18.75
C ILE A 537 2.29 -7.47 -19.37
N ASP A 538 2.42 -7.67 -20.67
CA ASP A 538 1.78 -8.77 -21.37
C ASP A 538 2.20 -10.10 -20.76
N LEU A 539 1.22 -10.98 -20.46
CA LEU A 539 1.49 -12.25 -19.76
C LEU A 539 2.34 -13.20 -20.61
N ASP A 540 2.09 -13.23 -21.91
CA ASP A 540 2.84 -14.08 -22.84
C ASP A 540 4.31 -13.64 -22.91
N LEU A 541 4.52 -12.31 -22.95
CA LEU A 541 5.86 -11.74 -22.88
C LEU A 541 6.53 -12.02 -21.53
N ALA A 542 5.80 -11.90 -20.45
CA ALA A 542 6.35 -12.09 -19.10
C ALA A 542 6.75 -13.54 -18.81
N MET A 543 6.02 -14.50 -19.35
CA MET A 543 6.27 -15.92 -19.11
C MET A 543 7.24 -16.57 -20.13
N ASN A 544 7.49 -15.93 -21.26
CA ASN A 544 8.19 -16.52 -22.40
C ASN A 544 9.51 -15.80 -22.71
N ALA A 545 10.62 -16.32 -22.18
CA ALA A 545 11.96 -15.73 -22.34
C ALA A 545 12.46 -15.60 -23.80
N ASP A 546 11.96 -16.46 -24.71
CA ASP A 546 12.44 -16.51 -26.08
C ASP A 546 11.65 -15.58 -27.04
N GLY A 547 10.71 -14.75 -26.54
CA GLY A 547 9.80 -13.96 -27.36
C GLY A 547 8.99 -14.84 -28.31
N GLY A 548 8.82 -16.12 -27.95
CA GLY A 548 8.24 -17.15 -28.78
C GLY A 548 6.72 -17.17 -28.70
N ASN A 549 6.15 -17.93 -29.57
CA ASN A 549 4.75 -18.01 -29.96
C ASN A 549 3.91 -18.84 -28.96
N LEU A 550 4.16 -18.74 -27.66
CA LEU A 550 3.37 -19.39 -26.63
C LEU A 550 2.31 -18.43 -26.14
N HIS A 551 1.04 -18.84 -26.22
CA HIS A 551 -0.08 -18.05 -25.74
C HIS A 551 -0.68 -18.72 -24.50
N PHE A 552 -0.77 -17.94 -23.41
CA PHE A 552 -1.24 -18.41 -22.13
C PHE A 552 -2.66 -17.92 -21.86
N GLU A 553 -3.53 -18.86 -21.47
CA GLU A 553 -4.91 -18.58 -21.09
C GLU A 553 -5.03 -18.53 -19.57
N THR A 554 -5.66 -17.50 -19.05
CA THR A 554 -5.91 -17.35 -17.61
C THR A 554 -7.41 -17.19 -17.37
N GLU A 555 -7.94 -17.80 -16.31
CA GLU A 555 -9.37 -17.83 -16.01
C GLU A 555 -9.66 -17.41 -14.57
N GLY A 556 -10.89 -16.93 -14.35
CA GLY A 556 -11.43 -16.62 -13.02
C GLY A 556 -11.24 -15.16 -12.58
N SER A 557 -11.62 -14.89 -11.34
CA SER A 557 -11.59 -13.54 -10.75
C SER A 557 -10.20 -13.03 -10.38
N TYR A 558 -9.22 -13.94 -10.34
CA TYR A 558 -7.83 -13.68 -9.99
C TYR A 558 -6.89 -14.23 -11.05
N PRO A 559 -6.86 -13.63 -12.27
CA PRO A 559 -6.02 -14.11 -13.36
C PRO A 559 -4.52 -13.99 -13.02
N PHE A 560 -3.69 -14.83 -13.68
CA PHE A 560 -2.25 -14.55 -13.71
C PHE A 560 -1.99 -13.25 -14.46
N ILE A 561 -0.98 -12.51 -14.00
CA ILE A 561 -0.59 -11.20 -14.55
C ILE A 561 0.90 -11.17 -14.82
N GLY A 562 1.33 -10.42 -15.83
CA GLY A 562 2.74 -10.11 -16.05
C GLY A 562 3.25 -9.17 -14.96
N THR A 563 4.45 -9.43 -14.45
CA THR A 563 5.11 -8.61 -13.43
C THR A 563 6.62 -8.58 -13.63
N ALA A 564 7.29 -7.59 -13.03
CA ALA A 564 8.74 -7.56 -12.89
C ALA A 564 9.12 -7.99 -11.47
N VAL A 565 9.98 -8.99 -11.34
CA VAL A 565 10.44 -9.54 -10.05
C VAL A 565 11.88 -10.03 -10.16
N ASP A 566 12.71 -9.76 -9.14
CA ASP A 566 14.12 -10.19 -9.10
C ASP A 566 14.93 -9.81 -10.37
N GLY A 567 14.61 -8.67 -11.00
CA GLY A 567 15.27 -8.19 -12.23
C GLY A 567 14.89 -8.94 -13.50
N ARG A 568 13.77 -9.66 -13.51
CA ARG A 568 13.22 -10.38 -14.67
C ARG A 568 11.70 -10.16 -14.81
N LEU A 569 11.16 -10.38 -15.99
CA LEU A 569 9.72 -10.48 -16.19
C LEU A 569 9.25 -11.89 -15.81
N ALA A 570 8.05 -12.01 -15.24
CA ALA A 570 7.44 -13.29 -14.89
C ALA A 570 5.91 -13.20 -14.85
N GLY A 571 5.21 -14.29 -15.08
CA GLY A 571 3.80 -14.42 -14.78
C GLY A 571 3.59 -14.66 -13.28
N MET A 572 2.78 -13.86 -12.60
CA MET A 572 2.46 -13.95 -11.17
C MET A 572 1.00 -14.34 -10.95
N SER A 573 0.72 -15.20 -9.98
CA SER A 573 -0.65 -15.51 -9.58
C SER A 573 -1.36 -14.26 -9.03
N GLY A 574 -2.59 -14.00 -9.48
CA GLY A 574 -3.32 -12.75 -9.19
C GLY A 574 -4.07 -12.73 -7.85
N ASN A 575 -3.98 -13.79 -7.04
CA ASN A 575 -4.78 -13.97 -5.81
C ASN A 575 -4.00 -13.71 -4.51
N ALA A 576 -2.89 -12.99 -4.57
CA ALA A 576 -2.15 -12.58 -3.37
C ALA A 576 -3.07 -11.83 -2.39
N GLY A 577 -3.07 -12.22 -1.11
CA GLY A 577 -3.93 -11.64 -0.07
C GLY A 577 -5.43 -11.95 -0.18
N ALA A 578 -5.85 -12.81 -1.11
CA ALA A 578 -7.25 -13.19 -1.30
C ALA A 578 -7.49 -14.64 -0.84
N ASP A 579 -7.87 -14.82 0.41
CA ASP A 579 -8.09 -16.14 1.01
C ASP A 579 -9.23 -16.92 0.35
N SER A 580 -9.16 -18.25 0.41
CA SER A 580 -10.14 -19.17 -0.19
C SER A 580 -10.31 -18.98 -1.70
N THR A 581 -9.25 -18.59 -2.42
CA THR A 581 -9.28 -18.34 -3.85
C THR A 581 -8.25 -19.18 -4.61
N GLY A 582 -8.40 -19.21 -5.93
CA GLY A 582 -7.45 -19.83 -6.85
C GLY A 582 -7.12 -18.89 -8.01
N SER A 583 -5.88 -18.94 -8.46
CA SER A 583 -5.37 -18.29 -9.65
C SER A 583 -4.75 -19.35 -10.55
N SER A 584 -5.10 -19.38 -11.82
CA SER A 584 -4.59 -20.38 -12.75
C SER A 584 -4.26 -19.80 -14.12
N VAL A 585 -3.26 -20.41 -14.74
CA VAL A 585 -2.86 -20.14 -16.12
C VAL A 585 -2.63 -21.44 -16.84
N SER A 586 -2.99 -21.52 -18.10
CA SER A 586 -2.86 -22.72 -18.91
C SER A 586 -2.20 -22.47 -20.27
N LEU A 587 -1.60 -23.53 -20.78
CA LEU A 587 -1.00 -23.60 -22.13
C LEU A 587 -1.33 -24.95 -22.72
N THR A 588 -1.83 -24.98 -23.96
CA THR A 588 -2.08 -26.23 -24.66
C THR A 588 -1.18 -26.36 -25.91
N LEU A 589 -0.42 -27.43 -25.99
CA LEU A 589 0.51 -27.72 -27.10
C LEU A 589 0.26 -29.09 -27.71
N ASN A 590 0.40 -29.18 -29.01
CA ASN A 590 0.54 -30.48 -29.69
C ASN A 590 2.02 -30.86 -29.71
N MET A 591 2.37 -31.93 -29.01
CA MET A 591 3.76 -32.36 -28.84
C MET A 591 3.98 -33.74 -29.47
N TYR A 592 5.21 -33.95 -29.98
CA TYR A 592 5.68 -35.30 -30.36
C TYR A 592 6.46 -35.96 -29.21
N ALA A 593 6.52 -37.27 -29.23
CA ALA A 593 7.28 -38.04 -28.23
C ALA A 593 8.75 -37.58 -28.15
N GLY A 594 9.20 -37.21 -26.98
CA GLY A 594 10.55 -36.70 -26.71
C GLY A 594 10.70 -35.19 -26.70
N GLU A 595 9.70 -34.43 -27.15
CA GLU A 595 9.71 -32.97 -27.02
C GLU A 595 9.50 -32.57 -25.59
N THR A 596 10.00 -31.37 -25.23
CA THR A 596 10.01 -30.85 -23.86
C THR A 596 9.36 -29.49 -23.75
N LEU A 597 8.68 -29.26 -22.63
CA LEU A 597 8.34 -27.95 -22.09
C LEU A 597 9.16 -27.75 -20.84
N SER A 598 9.91 -26.65 -20.76
CA SER A 598 10.66 -26.24 -19.56
C SER A 598 10.21 -24.88 -19.08
N PHE A 599 10.35 -24.61 -17.80
CA PHE A 599 10.04 -23.33 -17.17
C PHE A 599 10.73 -23.20 -15.82
N ASP A 600 10.91 -21.96 -15.38
CA ASP A 600 11.31 -21.63 -14.02
C ASP A 600 10.06 -21.30 -13.19
N TYR A 601 10.08 -21.63 -11.89
CA TYR A 601 9.06 -21.21 -10.95
C TYR A 601 9.66 -20.78 -9.62
N ARG A 602 8.95 -19.88 -8.93
CA ARG A 602 9.24 -19.43 -7.57
C ARG A 602 7.93 -19.42 -6.77
N VAL A 603 7.99 -19.75 -5.47
CA VAL A 603 6.84 -19.72 -4.57
C VAL A 603 7.23 -18.97 -3.30
N SER A 604 6.35 -18.11 -2.82
CA SER A 604 6.46 -17.46 -1.52
C SER A 604 5.08 -17.42 -0.90
N SER A 605 4.80 -18.33 0.04
CA SER A 605 3.46 -18.59 0.56
C SER A 605 3.48 -19.21 1.95
N GLU A 606 2.29 -19.38 2.55
CA GLU A 606 2.17 -20.11 3.80
C GLU A 606 2.55 -21.59 3.64
N GLN A 607 3.46 -22.03 4.52
CA GLN A 607 3.99 -23.39 4.48
C GLN A 607 2.90 -24.43 4.76
N ASN A 608 2.68 -25.37 3.85
CA ASN A 608 1.71 -26.48 3.86
C ASN A 608 0.24 -26.12 3.58
N TYR A 609 -0.12 -24.85 3.50
CA TYR A 609 -1.51 -24.41 3.32
C TYR A 609 -1.74 -23.81 1.93
N ASP A 610 -1.09 -22.71 1.57
CA ASP A 610 -1.20 -22.11 0.25
C ASP A 610 -0.28 -22.82 -0.74
N LYS A 611 -0.82 -23.27 -1.88
CA LYS A 611 -0.13 -24.26 -2.72
C LYS A 611 -0.04 -23.86 -4.17
N PHE A 612 1.18 -23.88 -4.67
CA PHE A 612 1.46 -23.86 -6.09
C PHE A 612 1.52 -25.28 -6.65
N LYS A 613 0.70 -25.55 -7.65
CA LYS A 613 0.54 -26.86 -8.28
C LYS A 613 0.76 -26.76 -9.78
N PHE A 614 1.49 -27.71 -10.33
CA PHE A 614 1.62 -27.91 -11.77
C PHE A 614 1.03 -29.26 -12.18
N SER A 615 0.23 -29.27 -13.24
CA SER A 615 -0.40 -30.48 -13.79
C SER A 615 -0.32 -30.50 -15.30
N VAL A 616 -0.35 -31.70 -15.85
CA VAL A 616 -0.36 -31.97 -17.30
C VAL A 616 -1.50 -32.94 -17.58
N ASN A 617 -2.42 -32.55 -18.47
CA ASN A 617 -3.63 -33.29 -18.79
C ASN A 617 -4.39 -33.73 -17.52
N GLY A 618 -4.55 -32.82 -16.55
CA GLY A 618 -5.19 -33.05 -15.27
C GLY A 618 -4.39 -33.88 -14.26
N THR A 619 -3.21 -34.37 -14.64
CA THR A 619 -2.36 -35.19 -13.75
C THR A 619 -1.33 -34.29 -13.06
N LYS A 620 -1.43 -34.15 -11.72
CA LYS A 620 -0.49 -33.38 -10.91
C LYS A 620 0.93 -33.93 -11.06
N LYS A 621 1.89 -33.05 -11.33
CA LYS A 621 3.31 -33.35 -11.41
C LYS A 621 4.03 -33.01 -10.14
N PHE A 622 3.74 -31.81 -9.56
CA PHE A 622 4.22 -31.40 -8.25
C PHE A 622 3.26 -30.44 -7.59
N GLU A 623 3.51 -30.18 -6.31
CA GLU A 623 2.78 -29.20 -5.47
C GLU A 623 3.74 -28.74 -4.38
N TYR A 624 3.89 -27.41 -4.25
CA TYR A 624 4.81 -26.76 -3.31
C TYR A 624 4.12 -25.65 -2.53
N SER A 625 4.69 -25.30 -1.38
CA SER A 625 4.26 -24.20 -0.50
C SER A 625 5.45 -23.67 0.29
N GLY A 626 5.31 -22.53 0.94
CA GLY A 626 6.39 -21.87 1.66
C GLY A 626 7.34 -21.13 0.72
N GLU A 627 8.59 -20.94 1.16
CA GLU A 627 9.60 -20.21 0.41
C GLU A 627 10.40 -21.18 -0.51
N ILE A 628 10.14 -21.10 -1.81
CA ILE A 628 10.88 -21.83 -2.85
C ILE A 628 11.55 -20.79 -3.76
N ALA A 629 12.87 -20.79 -3.78
CA ALA A 629 13.65 -19.96 -4.71
C ALA A 629 13.42 -20.39 -6.17
N TRP A 630 13.79 -19.55 -7.13
CA TRP A 630 13.72 -19.88 -8.54
C TRP A 630 14.29 -21.26 -8.82
N THR A 631 13.46 -22.13 -9.38
CA THR A 631 13.74 -23.55 -9.61
C THR A 631 13.24 -23.94 -10.98
N ASP A 632 14.06 -24.61 -11.77
CA ASP A 632 13.70 -25.10 -13.09
C ASP A 632 12.90 -26.41 -13.03
N TYR A 633 12.02 -26.60 -14.01
CA TYR A 633 11.33 -27.86 -14.25
C TYR A 633 11.22 -28.14 -15.75
N THR A 634 11.39 -29.40 -16.13
CA THR A 634 11.24 -29.86 -17.51
C THR A 634 10.28 -31.02 -17.58
N PHE A 635 9.26 -30.91 -18.42
CA PHE A 635 8.37 -31.97 -18.81
C PHE A 635 8.81 -32.53 -20.18
N THR A 636 8.76 -33.88 -20.35
CA THR A 636 9.02 -34.53 -21.63
C THR A 636 7.78 -35.32 -22.07
N ALA A 637 7.32 -35.08 -23.28
CA ALA A 637 6.20 -35.79 -23.87
C ALA A 637 6.56 -37.29 -24.11
N SER A 638 5.73 -38.20 -23.59
CA SER A 638 5.95 -39.63 -23.70
C SER A 638 5.37 -40.24 -24.98
N ALA A 639 4.48 -39.52 -25.66
CA ALA A 639 3.83 -39.92 -26.91
C ALA A 639 3.41 -38.66 -27.68
N ASP A 640 3.10 -38.83 -28.97
CA ASP A 640 2.50 -37.77 -29.77
C ASP A 640 1.07 -37.47 -29.25
N GLY A 641 0.71 -36.21 -29.16
CA GLY A 641 -0.63 -35.81 -28.74
C GLY A 641 -0.74 -34.40 -28.22
N SER A 642 -1.96 -34.02 -27.82
CA SER A 642 -2.24 -32.75 -27.20
C SER A 642 -1.96 -32.79 -25.69
N TYR A 643 -1.23 -31.83 -25.19
CA TYR A 643 -0.86 -31.65 -23.78
C TYR A 643 -1.34 -30.32 -23.29
N THR A 644 -2.20 -30.33 -22.27
CA THR A 644 -2.63 -29.14 -21.58
C THR A 644 -1.86 -29.02 -20.25
N PHE A 645 -1.08 -27.97 -20.12
CA PHE A 645 -0.30 -27.61 -18.94
C PHE A 645 -1.08 -26.61 -18.12
N ILE A 646 -1.18 -26.82 -16.82
CA ILE A 646 -1.88 -25.91 -15.91
C ILE A 646 -0.98 -25.63 -14.71
N TRP A 647 -0.71 -24.37 -14.47
CA TRP A 647 -0.12 -23.85 -13.25
C TRP A 647 -1.23 -23.21 -12.42
N GLU A 648 -1.34 -23.55 -11.16
CA GLU A 648 -2.42 -23.13 -10.29
C GLU A 648 -1.84 -22.79 -8.92
N PHE A 649 -2.18 -21.61 -8.40
CA PHE A 649 -1.90 -21.21 -7.02
C PHE A 649 -3.22 -21.11 -6.27
N THR A 650 -3.36 -21.88 -5.19
CA THR A 650 -4.57 -21.95 -4.36
C THR A 650 -4.25 -21.52 -2.94
N LYS A 651 -5.11 -20.69 -2.38
CA LYS A 651 -5.07 -20.25 -1.00
C LYS A 651 -6.13 -20.95 -0.17
N ASP A 652 -5.78 -21.26 1.09
CA ASP A 652 -6.75 -21.72 2.06
C ASP A 652 -7.58 -20.54 2.64
N TYR A 653 -8.19 -20.72 3.79
CA TYR A 653 -9.14 -19.75 4.35
C TYR A 653 -8.52 -18.68 5.25
N SER A 654 -7.20 -18.67 5.43
CA SER A 654 -6.54 -17.74 6.37
C SER A 654 -5.03 -17.63 6.10
N VAL A 655 -4.42 -16.59 6.62
CA VAL A 655 -2.97 -16.31 6.68
C VAL A 655 -2.31 -16.12 5.32
N ALA A 656 -1.94 -14.89 5.04
CA ALA A 656 -1.04 -14.54 3.95
C ALA A 656 0.40 -14.52 4.48
N SER A 657 1.26 -15.39 3.97
CA SER A 657 2.68 -15.47 4.34
C SER A 657 3.60 -15.20 3.16
N GLY A 658 4.71 -14.52 3.40
CA GLY A 658 5.66 -14.16 2.36
C GLY A 658 5.05 -13.16 1.37
N SER A 659 5.31 -13.35 0.06
CA SER A 659 4.65 -12.57 -1.01
C SER A 659 3.27 -13.11 -1.38
N ASP A 660 2.87 -14.22 -0.80
CA ASP A 660 1.57 -14.86 -0.92
C ASP A 660 1.15 -15.15 -2.37
N CYS A 661 2.10 -15.58 -3.19
CA CYS A 661 1.91 -15.86 -4.62
C CYS A 661 2.96 -16.83 -5.17
N ALA A 662 2.77 -17.21 -6.42
CA ALA A 662 3.73 -17.97 -7.21
C ALA A 662 4.06 -17.22 -8.51
N TRP A 663 5.28 -17.41 -9.00
CA TRP A 663 5.75 -16.85 -10.27
C TRP A 663 6.21 -17.94 -11.21
N ILE A 664 6.06 -17.69 -12.51
CA ILE A 664 6.49 -18.57 -13.61
C ILE A 664 7.21 -17.71 -14.63
N ASP A 665 8.34 -18.21 -15.10
CA ASP A 665 9.18 -17.52 -16.08
C ASP A 665 9.91 -18.53 -16.96
N ASN A 666 10.57 -18.07 -18.03
CA ASN A 666 11.38 -18.86 -18.94
C ASN A 666 10.64 -20.07 -19.51
N VAL A 667 9.32 -19.96 -19.77
CA VAL A 667 8.58 -21.05 -20.40
C VAL A 667 9.08 -21.22 -21.82
N SER A 668 9.63 -22.39 -22.12
CA SER A 668 10.25 -22.71 -23.39
C SER A 668 9.80 -24.09 -23.89
N TYR A 669 9.50 -24.16 -25.17
CA TYR A 669 9.07 -25.39 -25.86
C TYR A 669 10.10 -25.84 -26.91
N SER A 670 10.56 -27.06 -26.81
CA SER A 670 11.59 -27.61 -27.73
C SER A 670 11.09 -28.00 -29.11
N GLY A 671 9.76 -28.09 -29.29
CA GLY A 671 9.16 -28.49 -30.59
C GLY A 671 9.00 -27.26 -31.50
N GLN A 672 9.40 -27.42 -32.75
CA GLN A 672 9.20 -26.37 -33.79
C GLN A 672 8.06 -26.76 -34.74
N HIS A 673 7.04 -27.47 -34.26
CA HIS A 673 5.92 -27.88 -35.09
C HIS A 673 4.87 -26.79 -35.16
N ILE A 674 5.20 -25.73 -35.86
CA ILE A 674 4.22 -24.76 -36.29
C ILE A 674 3.48 -25.40 -37.46
N SER A 675 2.23 -25.79 -37.25
CA SER A 675 1.30 -26.03 -38.34
C SER A 675 1.02 -24.69 -38.98
N TYR A 676 1.82 -24.32 -39.97
CA TYR A 676 1.64 -23.05 -40.68
C TYR A 676 0.28 -23.04 -41.36
N GLN A 677 -0.69 -22.42 -40.73
CA GLN A 677 -1.92 -22.06 -41.38
C GLN A 677 -1.69 -20.77 -42.14
N PRO A 678 -1.81 -20.74 -43.50
CA PRO A 678 -1.66 -19.50 -44.24
C PRO A 678 -2.59 -18.43 -43.66
N GLY A 679 -2.01 -17.29 -43.32
CA GLY A 679 -2.73 -16.16 -42.69
C GLY A 679 -2.60 -16.05 -41.17
N ASP A 680 -2.09 -17.05 -40.46
CA ASP A 680 -1.76 -17.02 -39.03
C ASP A 680 -0.31 -16.49 -38.87
N VAL A 681 -0.15 -15.18 -38.97
CA VAL A 681 1.16 -14.52 -39.10
C VAL A 681 1.86 -14.36 -37.76
N ASP A 682 1.11 -14.25 -36.66
CA ASP A 682 1.67 -14.26 -35.32
C ASP A 682 1.86 -15.67 -34.77
N MET A 683 1.41 -16.66 -35.54
CA MET A 683 1.62 -18.10 -35.29
C MET A 683 0.94 -18.60 -33.99
N ASP A 684 -0.16 -17.96 -33.57
CA ASP A 684 -0.91 -18.31 -32.37
C ASP A 684 -1.92 -19.47 -32.60
N GLY A 685 -2.03 -19.95 -33.83
CA GLY A 685 -2.95 -21.02 -34.24
C GLY A 685 -4.33 -20.54 -34.66
N GLN A 686 -4.56 -19.22 -34.71
CA GLN A 686 -5.82 -18.60 -35.12
C GLN A 686 -5.56 -17.52 -36.16
N ILE A 687 -6.43 -17.40 -37.15
CA ILE A 687 -6.40 -16.26 -38.06
C ILE A 687 -7.31 -15.17 -37.52
N THR A 688 -6.72 -14.07 -37.05
CA THR A 688 -7.39 -12.95 -36.44
C THR A 688 -7.11 -11.62 -37.16
N LEU A 689 -7.76 -10.53 -36.73
CA LEU A 689 -7.41 -9.19 -37.22
C LEU A 689 -5.98 -8.77 -36.85
N ARG A 690 -5.38 -9.37 -35.82
CA ARG A 690 -4.01 -9.13 -35.40
C ARG A 690 -3.01 -9.51 -36.48
N ASP A 691 -3.21 -10.64 -37.13
CA ASP A 691 -2.38 -11.11 -38.26
C ASP A 691 -2.43 -10.14 -39.43
N SER A 692 -3.62 -9.67 -39.77
CA SER A 692 -3.80 -8.65 -40.80
C SER A 692 -3.07 -7.34 -40.45
N ILE A 693 -3.06 -6.95 -39.18
CA ILE A 693 -2.34 -5.77 -38.69
C ILE A 693 -0.84 -5.96 -38.83
N LEU A 694 -0.29 -7.14 -38.47
CA LEU A 694 1.14 -7.44 -38.64
C LEU A 694 1.56 -7.33 -40.09
N VAL A 695 0.80 -7.94 -41.01
CA VAL A 695 1.07 -7.83 -42.44
C VAL A 695 0.98 -6.38 -42.93
N THR A 696 -0.01 -5.60 -42.47
CA THR A 696 -0.14 -4.21 -42.79
C THR A 696 1.08 -3.41 -42.33
N ARG A 697 1.54 -3.63 -41.12
CA ARG A 697 2.72 -2.94 -40.54
C ARG A 697 4.01 -3.29 -41.31
N TYR A 698 4.19 -4.56 -41.65
CA TYR A 698 5.31 -5.00 -42.48
C TYR A 698 5.28 -4.36 -43.88
N ALA A 699 4.14 -4.34 -44.56
CA ALA A 699 3.95 -3.72 -45.84
C ALA A 699 4.23 -2.21 -45.85
N LEU A 700 4.05 -1.55 -44.69
CA LEU A 700 4.37 -0.16 -44.46
C LEU A 700 5.84 0.07 -44.02
N GLY A 701 6.63 -0.98 -43.86
CA GLY A 701 8.01 -0.91 -43.38
C GLY A 701 8.17 -0.47 -41.93
N LEU A 702 7.15 -0.73 -41.09
CA LEU A 702 7.13 -0.39 -39.67
C LEU A 702 7.67 -1.50 -38.76
N ILE A 703 7.65 -2.73 -39.23
CA ILE A 703 8.21 -3.92 -38.55
C ILE A 703 8.89 -4.82 -39.59
N ASP A 704 9.74 -5.74 -39.11
CA ASP A 704 10.26 -6.84 -39.90
C ASP A 704 9.48 -8.12 -39.52
N LEU A 705 9.22 -9.00 -40.48
CA LEU A 705 8.71 -10.33 -40.30
C LEU A 705 9.81 -11.35 -40.57
N SER A 706 9.86 -12.45 -39.79
CA SER A 706 10.76 -13.56 -40.06
C SER A 706 10.49 -14.18 -41.44
N ALA A 707 11.43 -14.96 -41.97
CA ALA A 707 11.24 -15.64 -43.24
C ALA A 707 10.02 -16.57 -43.25
N GLU A 708 9.76 -17.22 -42.12
CA GLU A 708 8.60 -18.08 -41.90
C GLU A 708 7.30 -17.25 -41.88
N GLN A 709 7.28 -16.16 -41.12
CA GLN A 709 6.13 -15.27 -41.08
C GLN A 709 5.78 -14.67 -42.45
N GLN A 710 6.80 -14.33 -43.24
CA GLN A 710 6.58 -13.86 -44.62
C GLN A 710 5.98 -14.93 -45.52
N LEU A 711 6.37 -16.20 -45.35
CA LEU A 711 5.80 -17.32 -46.09
C LEU A 711 4.32 -17.57 -45.76
N ILE A 712 3.96 -17.42 -44.48
CA ILE A 712 2.58 -17.53 -43.98
C ILE A 712 1.74 -16.33 -44.37
N ALA A 713 2.34 -15.16 -44.39
CA ALA A 713 1.68 -13.91 -44.71
C ALA A 713 1.35 -13.74 -46.20
N ASP A 714 2.12 -14.34 -47.13
CA ASP A 714 1.83 -14.34 -48.59
C ASP A 714 0.67 -15.30 -48.89
N VAL A 715 -0.53 -14.91 -48.46
CA VAL A 715 -1.73 -15.75 -48.58
C VAL A 715 -2.31 -15.77 -50.00
N ASN A 716 -1.92 -14.86 -50.83
CA ASN A 716 -2.32 -14.78 -52.26
C ASN A 716 -1.33 -15.47 -53.18
N GLY A 717 -0.17 -15.94 -52.66
CA GLY A 717 0.88 -16.63 -53.43
C GLY A 717 1.59 -15.76 -54.44
N SER A 718 1.63 -14.42 -54.25
CA SER A 718 2.26 -13.50 -55.20
C SER A 718 3.79 -13.51 -55.13
N GLY A 719 4.37 -14.08 -54.09
CA GLY A 719 5.77 -14.05 -53.74
C GLY A 719 6.24 -12.78 -53.07
N SER A 720 5.30 -11.91 -52.65
CA SER A 720 5.55 -10.70 -51.86
C SER A 720 4.46 -10.44 -50.86
N VAL A 721 4.84 -10.09 -49.63
CA VAL A 721 3.89 -9.74 -48.56
C VAL A 721 3.52 -8.27 -48.63
N ASP A 722 2.27 -7.98 -48.95
CA ASP A 722 1.78 -6.62 -49.11
C ASP A 722 0.34 -6.39 -48.57
N SER A 723 -0.22 -5.22 -48.85
CA SER A 723 -1.57 -4.88 -48.36
C SER A 723 -2.69 -5.78 -48.92
N ALA A 724 -2.48 -6.48 -50.05
CA ALA A 724 -3.48 -7.40 -50.57
C ALA A 724 -3.62 -8.63 -49.67
N ASP A 725 -2.49 -9.13 -49.15
CA ASP A 725 -2.46 -10.22 -48.19
C ASP A 725 -3.14 -9.83 -46.86
N ALA A 726 -2.82 -8.63 -46.36
CA ALA A 726 -3.46 -8.10 -45.16
C ALA A 726 -4.99 -8.05 -45.28
N ILE A 727 -5.50 -7.61 -46.45
CA ILE A 727 -6.96 -7.56 -46.71
C ILE A 727 -7.54 -8.98 -46.75
N MET A 728 -6.87 -9.95 -47.35
CA MET A 728 -7.33 -11.33 -47.41
C MET A 728 -7.39 -11.95 -46.01
N ILE A 729 -6.34 -11.77 -45.20
CA ILE A 729 -6.29 -12.23 -43.81
C ILE A 729 -7.40 -11.57 -42.97
N ALA A 730 -7.61 -10.26 -43.09
CA ALA A 730 -8.69 -9.56 -42.41
C ALA A 730 -10.09 -10.13 -42.77
N ARG A 731 -10.29 -10.49 -44.02
CA ARG A 731 -11.56 -11.13 -44.47
C ARG A 731 -11.72 -12.52 -43.86
N TRP A 732 -10.67 -13.31 -43.81
CA TRP A 732 -10.73 -14.62 -43.16
C TRP A 732 -11.02 -14.51 -41.65
N ALA A 733 -10.36 -13.57 -40.98
CA ALA A 733 -10.59 -13.28 -39.57
C ALA A 733 -12.05 -12.81 -39.26
N LEU A 734 -12.76 -12.29 -40.26
CA LEU A 734 -14.14 -11.78 -40.13
C LEU A 734 -15.19 -12.70 -40.77
N ASP A 735 -14.78 -13.90 -41.25
CA ASP A 735 -15.64 -14.85 -41.99
C ASP A 735 -16.33 -14.20 -43.24
N LEU A 736 -15.61 -13.32 -43.98
CA LEU A 736 -16.11 -12.55 -45.14
C LEU A 736 -15.61 -13.09 -46.50
#